data_6a32ecd2c0003173baba36b44b7952f1
#
_entry.id   6a32ecd2c0003173baba36b44b7952f1
#
_cell.length_a   1.000
_cell.length_b   1.000
_cell.length_c   1.000
_cell.angle_alpha   90.00
_cell.angle_beta   90.00
_cell.angle_gamma   90.00
#
_symmetry.space_group_name_H-M   'P 1'
#
loop_
_entity.id
_entity.type
_entity.pdbx_description
1 polymer ?
#
loop_
_entity_poly.entity_id
_entity_poly.type
_entity_poly.pdbx_seq_one_letter_code
_entity_poly.pdbx_strand_id
1 'polypeptide(L)'
;MSPDRARLRSAVFLATGVLALPALAACSSQDEAGAPTAGQDIAPAARDLVADGGTMNWAVDAMPETLNSFQSDADAGTSRIAGAVLPSMFRLDAQGRSQQNTDFLESAKVVESEPKQVVLYKLNQQAVWSDGREVGADDFAAQQRALSGKDSAYWTARNAGYDRIEKIEQGENNLEVRVTFNKPYADWRSLFSPLYPKEVMGTPDTFNDGARRKLKVSAGPFAVQDFDSKADEVTLVRNPRWWGRPAKLSKLVLREVPREKRAAALAEGKVDLAEIEAPEARRIANAARDKGAQGPLSHGPESQLTPAKALRSWAVAHGSDEEAADTEQQARQRTNKAIKKYATEQTGLRGYTVRKSLEPAYTQLALNGTEGPLADDRVRRAVARALDRDELAKAVLSPLGLPAVPVGSHLALAGQQAYADNSGALGDQDTTEARALLADAGWTPGGPVKESKGKTAGGEADAKKAKAKAESDADSAEDSSEDSGDDGSYVVGEDDQKPGDSGTSVLAPAPAAAYQQAALTRQAASLTAPGEADKEKKKDPKKHAEKAEKAEKAEKHTEKHSEKQAAKGGAPGAYAPKGTAAPAAAPAAGGPMAKDGKPLTLRFVLPSGDGSESLRTVADRISRMLEKIGVRTETAKVADDSYFKDHIASGQYDLALYSWPASAFPATDARPIFAKPVPAADGSLNVEQNYTRVGTDHIDQLFDQAMGELDEDESRALVKKADARIWAEAGSIPLYQRPQLMAARTNLANAGAFGFQVPNYEDMGFLKPGAKPSGKPVAK
;
A
#
# COMPACT_ATOMS: atom_id res chain seq x y z
N MET A 1 -23.02 -30.62 -76.71
CA MET A 1 -21.87 -31.06 -77.53
C MET A 1 -20.60 -30.54 -76.80
N SER A 2 -19.91 -31.41 -76.13
CA SER A 2 -18.43 -31.34 -75.83
C SER A 2 -17.69 -31.55 -77.16
N PRO A 3 -16.37 -31.39 -77.27
CA PRO A 3 -15.29 -31.40 -76.27
C PRO A 3 -14.23 -30.27 -76.54
N ASP A 4 -13.05 -30.08 -76.02
CA ASP A 4 -11.98 -30.96 -75.56
C ASP A 4 -10.84 -30.12 -74.99
N ARG A 5 -10.20 -30.69 -73.98
CA ARG A 5 -8.80 -30.73 -73.58
C ARG A 5 -7.75 -29.97 -74.38
N ALA A 6 -6.83 -29.28 -73.67
CA ALA A 6 -5.42 -29.71 -73.69
C ALA A 6 -4.49 -28.86 -72.80
N ARG A 7 -3.75 -29.56 -72.01
CA ARG A 7 -2.53 -29.35 -71.26
C ARG A 7 -1.43 -28.55 -72.00
N LEU A 8 -0.59 -27.72 -71.34
CA LEU A 8 0.80 -28.08 -71.03
C LEU A 8 1.64 -26.85 -70.54
N ARG A 9 2.32 -27.08 -69.43
CA ARG A 9 3.75 -26.81 -69.11
C ARG A 9 4.31 -25.38 -69.03
N SER A 10 4.70 -25.06 -67.79
CA SER A 10 6.02 -24.59 -67.33
C SER A 10 6.83 -23.61 -68.16
N ALA A 11 7.10 -22.43 -67.62
CA ALA A 11 8.45 -21.82 -67.67
C ALA A 11 8.63 -20.82 -66.52
N VAL A 12 9.68 -21.06 -65.77
CA VAL A 12 10.26 -20.21 -64.73
C VAL A 12 10.90 -19.03 -65.44
N PHE A 13 10.62 -17.81 -64.98
CA PHE A 13 11.51 -16.67 -65.14
C PHE A 13 11.59 -15.87 -63.82
N LEU A 14 12.78 -15.92 -63.24
CA LEU A 14 13.26 -14.99 -62.23
C LEU A 14 13.32 -13.59 -62.82
N ALA A 15 12.62 -12.64 -62.21
CA ALA A 15 12.89 -11.20 -62.37
C ALA A 15 12.90 -10.56 -60.97
N THR A 16 14.10 -10.25 -60.55
CA THR A 16 14.39 -9.40 -59.40
C THR A 16 13.86 -7.98 -59.65
N GLY A 17 12.76 -7.66 -59.02
CA GLY A 17 12.20 -6.31 -58.91
C GLY A 17 12.33 -5.83 -57.51
N VAL A 18 13.33 -4.97 -57.27
CA VAL A 18 13.44 -4.19 -56.03
C VAL A 18 12.33 -3.14 -56.02
N LEU A 19 11.25 -3.38 -55.31
CA LEU A 19 10.27 -2.37 -54.94
C LEU A 19 10.68 -1.81 -53.56
N ALA A 20 11.32 -0.64 -53.59
CA ALA A 20 11.48 0.18 -52.41
C ALA A 20 10.09 0.65 -51.96
N LEU A 21 9.57 0.01 -50.93
CA LEU A 21 8.47 0.55 -50.13
C LEU A 21 9.05 1.63 -49.23
N PRO A 22 8.49 2.87 -49.20
CA PRO A 22 8.82 3.79 -48.15
C PRO A 22 8.31 3.20 -46.84
N ALA A 23 9.24 2.82 -45.97
CA ALA A 23 8.91 2.59 -44.57
C ALA A 23 8.42 3.94 -44.05
N LEU A 24 7.11 4.11 -44.00
CA LEU A 24 6.47 5.01 -43.00
C LEU A 24 6.87 4.41 -41.68
N ALA A 25 7.90 4.99 -41.08
CA ALA A 25 8.13 4.89 -39.68
C ALA A 25 6.93 5.54 -38.97
N ALA A 26 5.88 4.75 -38.77
CA ALA A 26 4.98 4.98 -37.69
C ALA A 26 5.87 4.88 -36.44
N CYS A 27 6.20 6.02 -35.85
CA CYS A 27 6.51 6.08 -34.42
C CYS A 27 5.24 5.63 -33.71
N SER A 28 5.03 4.31 -33.66
CA SER A 28 4.32 3.75 -32.54
C SER A 28 5.22 4.11 -31.34
N SER A 29 4.78 5.02 -30.49
CA SER A 29 5.20 5.00 -29.12
C SER A 29 5.17 3.53 -28.70
N GLN A 30 6.34 2.93 -28.52
CA GLN A 30 6.43 1.71 -27.75
C GLN A 30 5.83 2.13 -26.40
N ASP A 31 4.59 1.71 -26.17
CA ASP A 31 4.14 1.50 -24.81
C ASP A 31 5.23 0.66 -24.19
N GLU A 32 6.02 1.26 -23.31
CA GLU A 32 7.00 0.54 -22.53
C GLU A 32 6.21 -0.55 -21.84
N ALA A 33 6.33 -1.77 -22.36
CA ALA A 33 5.77 -2.96 -21.75
C ALA A 33 6.40 -2.98 -20.36
N GLY A 34 5.67 -2.50 -19.38
CA GLY A 34 6.17 -2.28 -18.03
C GLY A 34 6.83 -3.54 -17.49
N ALA A 35 7.57 -3.38 -16.43
CA ALA A 35 8.19 -4.47 -15.69
C ALA A 35 7.25 -5.68 -15.56
N PRO A 36 7.77 -6.92 -15.56
CA PRO A 36 6.93 -8.11 -15.47
C PRO A 36 5.98 -8.03 -14.29
N THR A 37 4.68 -8.17 -14.52
CA THR A 37 3.65 -8.18 -13.49
C THR A 37 3.29 -9.60 -13.09
N ALA A 38 2.94 -9.84 -11.84
CA ALA A 38 2.29 -11.09 -11.44
C ALA A 38 0.79 -10.95 -11.67
N GLY A 39 0.23 -11.81 -12.52
CA GLY A 39 -1.22 -11.91 -12.68
C GLY A 39 -1.89 -12.39 -11.40
N GLN A 40 -3.21 -12.20 -11.29
CA GLN A 40 -4.01 -12.76 -10.20
C GLN A 40 -3.93 -14.30 -10.17
N ASP A 41 -3.93 -14.88 -8.98
CA ASP A 41 -3.99 -16.33 -8.75
C ASP A 41 -5.22 -16.68 -7.88
N ILE A 42 -6.36 -16.88 -8.55
CA ILE A 42 -7.67 -17.11 -7.91
C ILE A 42 -8.27 -18.47 -8.22
N ALA A 43 -7.52 -19.39 -8.85
CA ALA A 43 -8.07 -20.65 -9.38
C ALA A 43 -9.33 -20.42 -10.24
N PRO A 44 -9.22 -19.71 -11.36
CA PRO A 44 -10.40 -19.36 -12.15
C PRO A 44 -11.14 -20.62 -12.63
N ALA A 45 -12.45 -20.61 -12.50
CA ALA A 45 -13.30 -21.70 -12.94
C ALA A 45 -14.60 -21.14 -13.54
N ALA A 46 -15.06 -21.80 -14.61
CA ALA A 46 -16.36 -21.50 -15.17
C ALA A 46 -17.45 -21.78 -14.13
N ARG A 47 -18.47 -20.96 -14.13
CA ARG A 47 -19.52 -20.95 -13.12
C ARG A 47 -20.29 -22.29 -12.99
N ASP A 48 -20.43 -23.01 -14.09
CA ASP A 48 -21.04 -24.36 -14.14
C ASP A 48 -20.22 -25.45 -13.44
N LEU A 49 -18.90 -25.22 -13.27
CA LEU A 49 -18.01 -26.09 -12.51
C LEU A 49 -18.05 -25.83 -10.99
N VAL A 50 -18.59 -24.70 -10.58
CA VAL A 50 -18.72 -24.31 -9.18
C VAL A 50 -20.06 -24.82 -8.62
N ALA A 51 -20.01 -25.48 -7.47
CA ALA A 51 -21.20 -25.98 -6.78
C ALA A 51 -22.07 -24.83 -6.27
N ASP A 52 -23.38 -25.06 -6.22
CA ASP A 52 -24.30 -24.12 -5.55
C ASP A 52 -24.38 -24.45 -4.06
N GLY A 53 -24.26 -23.43 -3.21
CA GLY A 53 -24.31 -23.54 -1.78
C GLY A 53 -22.95 -23.60 -1.11
N GLY A 54 -22.95 -23.96 0.16
CA GLY A 54 -21.76 -23.99 1.01
C GLY A 54 -21.47 -22.66 1.71
N THR A 55 -20.60 -22.75 2.71
CA THR A 55 -20.10 -21.62 3.49
C THR A 55 -18.60 -21.51 3.26
N MET A 56 -18.11 -20.31 2.93
CA MET A 56 -16.68 -20.00 2.88
C MET A 56 -16.31 -19.15 4.10
N ASN A 57 -15.33 -19.61 4.86
CA ASN A 57 -14.75 -18.88 5.99
C ASN A 57 -13.46 -18.18 5.52
N TRP A 58 -13.46 -16.86 5.54
CA TRP A 58 -12.33 -16.03 5.14
C TRP A 58 -11.71 -15.37 6.37
N ALA A 59 -10.45 -15.68 6.68
CA ALA A 59 -9.73 -15.04 7.78
C ALA A 59 -9.45 -13.58 7.51
N VAL A 60 -9.72 -12.72 8.48
CA VAL A 60 -9.37 -11.30 8.51
C VAL A 60 -8.46 -11.03 9.70
N ASP A 61 -7.74 -9.89 9.68
CA ASP A 61 -6.80 -9.52 10.75
C ASP A 61 -7.54 -9.07 12.02
N ALA A 62 -8.59 -8.26 11.84
CA ALA A 62 -9.45 -7.73 12.89
C ALA A 62 -10.90 -7.66 12.42
N MET A 63 -11.81 -7.62 13.39
CA MET A 63 -13.21 -7.28 13.11
C MET A 63 -13.32 -5.81 12.73
N PRO A 64 -14.09 -5.46 11.69
CA PRO A 64 -14.23 -4.07 11.29
C PRO A 64 -14.95 -3.25 12.37
N GLU A 65 -14.41 -2.10 12.71
CA GLU A 65 -15.02 -1.18 13.68
C GLU A 65 -16.28 -0.48 13.11
N THR A 66 -16.35 -0.38 11.79
CA THR A 66 -17.45 0.22 11.05
C THR A 66 -17.73 -0.53 9.75
N LEU A 67 -18.97 -0.49 9.28
CA LEU A 67 -19.37 -0.92 7.95
C LEU A 67 -19.47 0.28 6.97
N ASN A 68 -19.09 1.48 7.40
CA ASN A 68 -19.05 2.68 6.57
C ASN A 68 -17.63 2.96 6.08
N SER A 69 -17.36 2.68 4.80
CA SER A 69 -16.03 2.83 4.16
C SER A 69 -15.50 4.27 4.12
N PHE A 70 -16.30 5.25 4.50
CA PHE A 70 -15.91 6.66 4.50
C PHE A 70 -15.54 7.19 5.88
N GLN A 71 -15.51 6.33 6.88
CA GLN A 71 -15.03 6.67 8.22
C GLN A 71 -13.54 6.34 8.38
N SER A 72 -12.87 6.98 9.35
CA SER A 72 -11.42 6.84 9.56
C SER A 72 -10.99 5.48 10.06
N ASP A 73 -11.88 4.79 10.76
CA ASP A 73 -11.70 3.46 11.31
C ASP A 73 -12.18 2.33 10.36
N ALA A 74 -12.46 2.69 9.09
CA ALA A 74 -12.75 1.71 8.04
C ALA A 74 -11.46 0.97 7.62
N ASP A 75 -11.52 -0.35 7.58
CA ASP A 75 -10.42 -1.24 7.31
C ASP A 75 -10.62 -2.10 6.05
N ALA A 76 -9.74 -3.08 5.84
CA ALA A 76 -9.86 -4.05 4.76
C ALA A 76 -11.10 -4.96 4.92
N GLY A 77 -11.54 -5.25 6.14
CA GLY A 77 -12.77 -5.98 6.43
C GLY A 77 -13.99 -5.18 5.99
N THR A 78 -14.04 -3.89 6.35
CA THR A 78 -15.06 -2.95 5.87
C THR A 78 -15.16 -2.94 4.35
N SER A 79 -14.02 -2.84 3.67
CA SER A 79 -13.95 -2.79 2.20
C SER A 79 -14.42 -4.08 1.55
N ARG A 80 -14.06 -5.26 2.12
CA ARG A 80 -14.51 -6.57 1.65
C ARG A 80 -16.04 -6.72 1.78
N ILE A 81 -16.60 -6.29 2.92
CA ILE A 81 -18.05 -6.31 3.14
C ILE A 81 -18.75 -5.37 2.16
N ALA A 82 -18.29 -4.11 2.07
CA ALA A 82 -18.86 -3.13 1.15
C ALA A 82 -18.88 -3.66 -0.30
N GLY A 83 -17.78 -4.25 -0.77
CA GLY A 83 -17.70 -4.83 -2.11
C GLY A 83 -18.63 -6.01 -2.36
N ALA A 84 -19.06 -6.73 -1.31
CA ALA A 84 -20.00 -7.84 -1.41
C ALA A 84 -21.48 -7.41 -1.33
N VAL A 85 -21.77 -6.29 -0.64
CA VAL A 85 -23.15 -5.93 -0.26
C VAL A 85 -23.65 -4.61 -0.82
N LEU A 86 -22.77 -3.74 -1.35
CA LEU A 86 -23.12 -2.41 -1.82
C LEU A 86 -22.95 -2.24 -3.34
N PRO A 87 -23.69 -1.33 -3.95
CA PRO A 87 -23.43 -0.88 -5.30
C PRO A 87 -22.05 -0.26 -5.46
N SER A 88 -21.41 -0.51 -6.59
CA SER A 88 -20.25 0.23 -7.07
C SER A 88 -20.45 0.59 -8.51
N MET A 89 -20.36 1.87 -8.86
CA MET A 89 -20.58 2.32 -10.24
C MET A 89 -19.45 1.85 -11.16
N PHE A 90 -18.25 1.76 -10.60
CA PHE A 90 -17.07 1.25 -11.30
C PHE A 90 -16.36 0.19 -10.46
N ARG A 91 -15.68 -0.73 -11.12
CA ARG A 91 -14.84 -1.77 -10.51
C ARG A 91 -13.47 -1.78 -11.15
N LEU A 92 -12.45 -2.16 -10.38
CA LEU A 92 -11.10 -2.31 -10.93
C LEU A 92 -10.93 -3.68 -11.57
N ASP A 93 -10.31 -3.70 -12.76
CA ASP A 93 -9.87 -4.91 -13.44
C ASP A 93 -8.50 -5.40 -12.94
N ALA A 94 -7.99 -6.49 -13.52
CA ALA A 94 -6.70 -7.07 -13.13
C ALA A 94 -5.49 -6.15 -13.40
N GLN A 95 -5.66 -5.12 -14.21
CA GLN A 95 -4.65 -4.10 -14.50
C GLN A 95 -4.86 -2.82 -13.67
N GLY A 96 -5.79 -2.81 -12.72
CA GLY A 96 -6.11 -1.64 -11.91
C GLY A 96 -6.81 -0.51 -12.68
N ARG A 97 -7.46 -0.84 -13.82
CA ARG A 97 -8.23 0.14 -14.60
C ARG A 97 -9.67 0.17 -14.14
N SER A 98 -10.23 1.36 -14.06
CA SER A 98 -11.64 1.56 -13.72
C SER A 98 -12.54 1.12 -14.88
N GLN A 99 -13.35 0.09 -14.64
CA GLN A 99 -14.32 -0.46 -15.59
C GLN A 99 -15.74 -0.19 -15.11
N GLN A 100 -16.63 0.16 -16.03
CA GLN A 100 -18.04 0.34 -15.74
C GLN A 100 -18.63 -0.96 -15.17
N ASN A 101 -19.36 -0.86 -14.06
CA ASN A 101 -20.07 -1.99 -13.49
C ASN A 101 -21.46 -2.12 -14.08
N THR A 102 -21.62 -2.99 -15.07
CA THR A 102 -22.86 -3.19 -15.80
C THR A 102 -23.99 -3.75 -14.96
N ASP A 103 -23.71 -4.28 -13.78
CA ASP A 103 -24.77 -4.70 -12.86
C ASP A 103 -25.56 -3.49 -12.32
N PHE A 104 -24.94 -2.29 -12.24
CA PHE A 104 -25.56 -1.08 -11.70
C PHE A 104 -25.67 0.05 -12.71
N LEU A 105 -24.84 0.07 -13.76
CA LEU A 105 -24.83 1.13 -14.76
C LEU A 105 -25.12 0.59 -16.16
N GLU A 106 -26.06 1.22 -16.88
CA GLU A 106 -26.16 1.11 -18.33
C GLU A 106 -25.10 1.96 -19.02
N SER A 107 -24.87 3.18 -18.51
CA SER A 107 -23.76 4.03 -18.96
C SER A 107 -23.44 5.12 -17.94
N ALA A 108 -22.21 5.62 -17.97
CA ALA A 108 -21.82 6.85 -17.30
C ALA A 108 -20.80 7.59 -18.16
N LYS A 109 -21.06 8.87 -18.44
CA LYS A 109 -20.24 9.69 -19.33
C LYS A 109 -20.33 11.17 -19.03
N VAL A 110 -19.28 11.90 -19.35
CA VAL A 110 -19.30 13.35 -19.41
C VAL A 110 -20.18 13.74 -20.60
N VAL A 111 -21.26 14.51 -20.37
CA VAL A 111 -22.17 14.99 -21.38
C VAL A 111 -21.98 16.47 -21.71
N GLU A 112 -21.38 17.21 -20.78
CA GLU A 112 -20.98 18.61 -20.95
C GLU A 112 -19.65 18.82 -20.25
N SER A 113 -18.73 19.55 -20.85
CA SER A 113 -17.42 19.94 -20.25
C SER A 113 -17.36 21.45 -19.99
N GLU A 114 -18.13 22.26 -20.74
CA GLU A 114 -18.21 23.71 -20.63
C GLU A 114 -19.66 24.20 -20.60
N PRO A 115 -20.03 25.23 -19.82
CA PRO A 115 -19.15 25.96 -18.88
C PRO A 115 -18.85 25.21 -17.60
N LYS A 116 -19.45 24.03 -17.37
CA LYS A 116 -19.24 23.14 -16.24
C LYS A 116 -19.24 21.71 -16.70
N GLN A 117 -18.42 20.89 -16.05
CA GLN A 117 -18.49 19.44 -16.26
C GLN A 117 -19.82 18.90 -15.74
N VAL A 118 -20.52 18.13 -16.58
CA VAL A 118 -21.71 17.40 -16.21
C VAL A 118 -21.52 15.93 -16.57
N VAL A 119 -21.65 15.05 -15.59
CA VAL A 119 -21.64 13.60 -15.79
C VAL A 119 -23.06 13.08 -15.67
N LEU A 120 -23.50 12.32 -16.68
CA LEU A 120 -24.78 11.63 -16.68
C LEU A 120 -24.53 10.14 -16.39
N TYR A 121 -25.11 9.67 -15.29
CA TYR A 121 -25.20 8.26 -14.93
C TYR A 121 -26.58 7.74 -15.35
N LYS A 122 -26.60 6.66 -16.13
CA LYS A 122 -27.81 5.90 -16.43
C LYS A 122 -27.72 4.58 -15.67
N LEU A 123 -28.62 4.42 -14.70
CA LEU A 123 -28.62 3.27 -13.81
C LEU A 123 -29.33 2.08 -14.46
N ASN A 124 -28.91 0.87 -14.10
CA ASN A 124 -29.58 -0.35 -14.54
C ASN A 124 -31.01 -0.38 -13.96
N GLN A 125 -32.01 -0.60 -14.82
CA GLN A 125 -33.41 -0.64 -14.44
C GLN A 125 -33.76 -1.71 -13.40
N GLN A 126 -32.95 -2.75 -13.25
CA GLN A 126 -33.14 -3.81 -12.29
C GLN A 126 -32.51 -3.49 -10.93
N ALA A 127 -31.72 -2.41 -10.83
CA ALA A 127 -30.97 -2.08 -9.62
C ALA A 127 -31.91 -1.61 -8.50
N VAL A 128 -32.10 -2.47 -7.52
CA VAL A 128 -32.97 -2.25 -6.35
C VAL A 128 -32.23 -2.53 -5.05
N TRP A 129 -32.57 -1.79 -4.04
CA TRP A 129 -32.13 -2.09 -2.67
C TRP A 129 -32.90 -3.30 -2.12
N SER A 130 -32.38 -3.92 -1.06
CA SER A 130 -32.96 -5.11 -0.42
C SER A 130 -34.34 -4.85 0.20
N ASP A 131 -34.73 -3.60 0.43
CA ASP A 131 -36.07 -3.17 0.84
C ASP A 131 -37.05 -3.04 -0.34
N GLY A 132 -36.53 -3.12 -1.58
CA GLY A 132 -37.35 -3.03 -2.81
C GLY A 132 -37.39 -1.63 -3.43
N ARG A 133 -36.76 -0.64 -2.84
CA ARG A 133 -36.59 0.71 -3.39
C ARG A 133 -35.55 0.69 -4.52
N GLU A 134 -35.78 1.47 -5.56
CA GLU A 134 -34.82 1.68 -6.65
C GLU A 134 -33.54 2.37 -6.11
N VAL A 135 -32.38 1.99 -6.66
CA VAL A 135 -31.16 2.78 -6.53
C VAL A 135 -31.33 4.02 -7.42
N GLY A 136 -31.17 5.21 -6.87
CA GLY A 136 -31.46 6.42 -7.61
C GLY A 136 -30.79 7.69 -7.13
N ALA A 137 -31.20 8.83 -7.72
CA ALA A 137 -30.58 10.13 -7.49
C ALA A 137 -30.55 10.57 -6.02
N ASP A 138 -31.51 10.15 -5.20
CA ASP A 138 -31.55 10.45 -3.77
C ASP A 138 -30.35 9.87 -3.01
N ASP A 139 -29.90 8.65 -3.39
CA ASP A 139 -28.74 8.00 -2.75
C ASP A 139 -27.45 8.74 -3.11
N PHE A 140 -27.30 9.12 -4.38
CA PHE A 140 -26.19 9.93 -4.85
C PHE A 140 -26.14 11.29 -4.13
N ALA A 141 -27.27 11.98 -4.02
CA ALA A 141 -27.36 13.29 -3.37
C ALA A 141 -27.09 13.21 -1.86
N ALA A 142 -27.57 12.17 -1.18
CA ALA A 142 -27.29 11.95 0.22
C ALA A 142 -25.79 11.70 0.45
N GLN A 143 -25.17 10.85 -0.36
CA GLN A 143 -23.73 10.58 -0.26
C GLN A 143 -22.88 11.82 -0.54
N GLN A 144 -23.22 12.59 -1.58
CA GLN A 144 -22.53 13.85 -1.88
C GLN A 144 -22.62 14.83 -0.70
N ARG A 145 -23.79 14.98 -0.10
CA ARG A 145 -23.98 15.87 1.06
C ARG A 145 -23.10 15.45 2.22
N ALA A 146 -23.10 14.15 2.57
CA ALA A 146 -22.31 13.61 3.67
C ALA A 146 -20.81 13.78 3.44
N LEU A 147 -20.35 13.66 2.19
CA LEU A 147 -18.91 13.62 1.87
C LEU A 147 -18.37 14.95 1.31
N SER A 148 -19.23 15.97 1.14
CA SER A 148 -18.79 17.26 0.57
C SER A 148 -17.85 18.07 1.46
N GLY A 149 -17.72 17.72 2.74
CA GLY A 149 -16.95 18.48 3.73
C GLY A 149 -17.60 19.81 4.15
N LYS A 150 -18.83 20.11 3.69
CA LYS A 150 -19.56 21.35 4.04
C LYS A 150 -20.19 21.30 5.42
N ASP A 151 -20.49 20.11 5.91
CA ASP A 151 -21.08 19.88 7.24
C ASP A 151 -20.12 19.03 8.09
N SER A 152 -19.50 19.66 9.08
CA SER A 152 -18.54 19.03 9.97
C SER A 152 -19.15 18.03 10.97
N ALA A 153 -20.48 17.94 11.05
CA ALA A 153 -21.17 16.94 11.85
C ALA A 153 -21.00 15.50 11.27
N TYR A 154 -20.72 15.38 9.98
CA TYR A 154 -20.35 14.11 9.37
C TYR A 154 -18.86 13.82 9.62
N TRP A 155 -18.54 12.77 10.36
CA TRP A 155 -17.17 12.37 10.66
C TRP A 155 -16.56 11.58 9.50
N THR A 156 -16.43 12.25 8.38
CA THR A 156 -15.90 11.64 7.18
C THR A 156 -14.36 11.76 7.15
N ALA A 157 -13.70 10.67 6.83
CA ALA A 157 -12.26 10.63 6.59
C ALA A 157 -11.90 10.79 5.09
N ARG A 158 -12.90 10.70 4.20
CA ARG A 158 -12.66 10.74 2.75
C ARG A 158 -13.72 11.56 2.05
N ASN A 159 -13.29 12.67 1.46
CA ASN A 159 -14.16 13.57 0.70
C ASN A 159 -13.64 13.83 -0.74
N ALA A 160 -12.60 13.15 -1.15
CA ALA A 160 -11.93 13.38 -2.42
C ALA A 160 -12.91 13.42 -3.60
N GLY A 161 -13.02 14.58 -4.26
CA GLY A 161 -13.87 14.81 -5.40
C GLY A 161 -15.33 15.16 -5.08
N TYR A 162 -15.87 14.82 -3.91
CA TYR A 162 -17.26 15.18 -3.53
C TYR A 162 -17.40 16.67 -3.24
N ASP A 163 -16.37 17.33 -2.79
CA ASP A 163 -16.28 18.80 -2.63
C ASP A 163 -16.38 19.56 -3.96
N ARG A 164 -16.01 18.90 -5.07
CA ARG A 164 -16.08 19.44 -6.43
C ARG A 164 -17.47 19.33 -7.06
N ILE A 165 -18.39 18.58 -6.44
CA ILE A 165 -19.78 18.48 -6.91
C ILE A 165 -20.55 19.70 -6.44
N GLU A 166 -21.15 20.41 -7.41
CA GLU A 166 -22.04 21.54 -7.14
C GLU A 166 -23.44 21.05 -6.78
N LYS A 167 -24.00 20.16 -7.61
CA LYS A 167 -25.37 19.64 -7.43
C LYS A 167 -25.52 18.27 -8.07
N ILE A 168 -26.47 17.53 -7.56
CA ILE A 168 -26.99 16.27 -8.13
C ILE A 168 -28.49 16.41 -8.37
N GLU A 169 -28.92 16.08 -9.57
CA GLU A 169 -30.31 16.19 -10.00
C GLU A 169 -30.72 14.88 -10.67
N GLN A 170 -31.99 14.57 -10.56
CA GLN A 170 -32.64 13.56 -11.39
C GLN A 170 -32.65 14.03 -12.84
N GLY A 171 -32.39 13.14 -13.81
CA GLY A 171 -32.48 13.40 -15.22
C GLY A 171 -33.92 13.25 -15.71
N GLU A 172 -34.12 12.62 -16.88
CA GLU A 172 -35.46 12.41 -17.47
C GLU A 172 -36.33 11.50 -16.61
N ASN A 173 -35.72 10.61 -15.81
CA ASN A 173 -36.43 9.69 -14.92
C ASN A 173 -35.52 9.39 -13.68
N ASN A 174 -36.04 8.61 -12.72
CA ASN A 174 -35.33 8.29 -11.48
C ASN A 174 -34.02 7.48 -11.68
N LEU A 175 -33.86 6.85 -12.83
CA LEU A 175 -32.65 6.05 -13.16
C LEU A 175 -31.59 6.89 -13.88
N GLU A 176 -31.83 8.16 -14.14
CA GLU A 176 -30.85 9.09 -14.67
C GLU A 176 -30.44 10.09 -13.61
N VAL A 177 -29.14 10.11 -13.34
CA VAL A 177 -28.52 10.99 -12.33
C VAL A 177 -27.56 11.94 -13.03
N ARG A 178 -27.84 13.24 -12.96
CA ARG A 178 -26.96 14.31 -13.47
C ARG A 178 -26.12 14.86 -12.32
N VAL A 179 -24.82 14.75 -12.47
CA VAL A 179 -23.85 15.28 -11.51
C VAL A 179 -23.13 16.46 -12.13
N THR A 180 -23.39 17.67 -11.63
CA THR A 180 -22.73 18.90 -12.08
C THR A 180 -21.62 19.27 -11.16
N PHE A 181 -20.43 19.55 -11.70
CA PHE A 181 -19.25 19.91 -10.95
C PHE A 181 -19.03 21.43 -10.93
N ASN A 182 -18.58 21.98 -9.79
CA ASN A 182 -18.18 23.39 -9.65
C ASN A 182 -16.75 23.62 -10.15
N LYS A 183 -15.93 22.57 -10.21
CA LYS A 183 -14.57 22.53 -10.78
C LYS A 183 -14.43 21.24 -11.55
N PRO A 184 -13.72 21.22 -12.68
CA PRO A 184 -13.46 19.99 -13.43
C PRO A 184 -12.82 18.93 -12.53
N TYR A 185 -13.20 17.67 -12.74
CA TYR A 185 -12.70 16.54 -11.97
C TYR A 185 -12.47 15.33 -12.88
N ALA A 186 -11.19 15.07 -13.20
CA ALA A 186 -10.77 13.98 -14.08
C ALA A 186 -11.13 12.61 -13.50
N ASP A 187 -10.93 12.45 -12.19
CA ASP A 187 -11.14 11.18 -11.47
C ASP A 187 -12.60 10.92 -11.06
N TRP A 188 -13.58 11.50 -11.79
CA TRP A 188 -15.02 11.36 -11.49
C TRP A 188 -15.51 9.91 -11.40
N ARG A 189 -14.80 8.95 -12.05
CA ARG A 189 -15.12 7.51 -11.95
C ARG A 189 -14.78 6.92 -10.59
N SER A 190 -14.05 7.62 -9.73
CA SER A 190 -13.79 7.20 -8.33
C SER A 190 -15.04 7.37 -7.44
N LEU A 191 -15.96 8.22 -7.84
CA LEU A 191 -17.14 8.59 -7.06
C LEU A 191 -18.18 7.46 -7.07
N PHE A 192 -18.99 7.40 -6.02
CA PHE A 192 -20.11 6.45 -5.87
C PHE A 192 -19.69 4.98 -5.97
N SER A 193 -18.48 4.66 -5.56
CA SER A 193 -17.91 3.30 -5.51
C SER A 193 -17.14 3.09 -4.20
N PRO A 194 -17.83 2.61 -3.12
CA PRO A 194 -19.23 2.16 -3.04
C PRO A 194 -20.25 3.30 -2.96
N LEU A 195 -21.50 3.00 -3.34
CA LEU A 195 -22.66 3.85 -3.09
C LEU A 195 -23.43 3.29 -1.88
N TYR A 196 -23.62 4.12 -0.87
CA TYR A 196 -24.44 3.79 0.31
C TYR A 196 -25.89 4.25 0.12
N PRO A 197 -26.85 3.55 0.75
CA PRO A 197 -28.22 3.98 0.73
C PRO A 197 -28.40 5.29 1.52
N LYS A 198 -29.38 6.10 1.11
CA LYS A 198 -29.68 7.38 1.77
C LYS A 198 -30.01 7.24 3.26
N GLU A 199 -30.46 6.08 3.69
CA GLU A 199 -30.72 5.76 5.10
C GLU A 199 -29.45 5.77 5.95
N VAL A 200 -28.28 5.57 5.34
CA VAL A 200 -26.96 5.68 6.02
C VAL A 200 -26.40 7.09 5.85
N MET A 201 -26.49 7.67 4.64
CA MET A 201 -25.82 8.93 4.30
C MET A 201 -26.68 10.18 4.61
N GLY A 202 -27.94 10.02 4.99
CA GLY A 202 -28.92 11.13 5.03
C GLY A 202 -28.73 12.09 6.20
N THR A 203 -28.23 11.62 7.32
CA THR A 203 -27.99 12.43 8.53
C THR A 203 -26.65 12.12 9.18
N PRO A 204 -26.06 13.06 9.92
CA PRO A 204 -24.82 12.79 10.67
C PRO A 204 -24.92 11.58 11.61
N ASP A 205 -25.99 11.42 12.36
CA ASP A 205 -26.18 10.30 13.27
C ASP A 205 -26.18 8.96 12.55
N THR A 206 -26.88 8.86 11.42
CA THR A 206 -26.92 7.62 10.64
C THR A 206 -25.59 7.32 9.96
N PHE A 207 -24.88 8.35 9.55
CA PHE A 207 -23.55 8.25 8.96
C PHE A 207 -22.49 7.81 10.01
N ASN A 208 -22.49 8.47 11.17
CA ASN A 208 -21.47 8.26 12.19
C ASN A 208 -21.65 6.95 12.96
N ASP A 209 -22.89 6.59 13.29
CA ASP A 209 -23.21 5.47 14.17
C ASP A 209 -24.12 4.39 13.55
N GLY A 210 -24.95 4.78 12.58
CA GLY A 210 -26.00 3.90 12.04
C GLY A 210 -25.47 2.69 11.28
N ALA A 211 -24.26 2.77 10.71
CA ALA A 211 -23.63 1.71 9.93
C ALA A 211 -22.43 1.07 10.65
N ARG A 212 -22.25 1.25 11.96
CA ARG A 212 -21.09 0.65 12.65
C ARG A 212 -21.14 -0.88 12.70
N ARG A 213 -22.26 -1.42 13.13
CA ARG A 213 -22.42 -2.88 13.32
C ARG A 213 -23.56 -3.47 12.50
N LYS A 214 -24.29 -2.66 11.74
CA LYS A 214 -25.45 -3.07 10.99
C LYS A 214 -25.53 -2.31 9.68
N LEU A 215 -25.79 -3.04 8.60
CA LEU A 215 -26.17 -2.48 7.31
C LEU A 215 -27.50 -3.11 6.92
N LYS A 216 -28.59 -2.38 7.20
CA LYS A 216 -29.96 -2.90 7.03
C LYS A 216 -30.38 -3.05 5.58
N VAL A 217 -29.84 -2.18 4.73
CA VAL A 217 -30.19 -2.09 3.31
C VAL A 217 -28.92 -2.35 2.50
N SER A 218 -29.02 -3.25 1.54
CA SER A 218 -27.94 -3.65 0.65
C SER A 218 -28.46 -3.82 -0.78
N ALA A 219 -27.59 -3.84 -1.76
CA ALA A 219 -27.97 -4.06 -3.16
C ALA A 219 -26.96 -4.94 -3.92
N GLY A 220 -26.01 -5.52 -3.23
CA GLY A 220 -25.03 -6.48 -3.79
C GLY A 220 -25.53 -7.91 -3.81
N PRO A 221 -24.69 -8.87 -4.27
CA PRO A 221 -25.01 -10.30 -4.29
C PRO A 221 -25.17 -10.93 -2.90
N PHE A 222 -24.65 -10.26 -1.87
CA PHE A 222 -24.80 -10.65 -0.47
C PHE A 222 -25.44 -9.51 0.33
N ALA A 223 -25.94 -9.89 1.53
CA ALA A 223 -26.42 -8.98 2.56
C ALA A 223 -25.80 -9.37 3.90
N VAL A 224 -25.57 -8.39 4.78
CA VAL A 224 -25.10 -8.66 6.15
C VAL A 224 -26.24 -9.30 6.93
N GLN A 225 -26.03 -10.54 7.40
CA GLN A 225 -26.98 -11.25 8.24
C GLN A 225 -26.72 -10.99 9.71
N ASP A 226 -25.45 -11.11 10.12
CA ASP A 226 -25.05 -11.02 11.52
C ASP A 226 -23.67 -10.44 11.68
N PHE A 227 -23.46 -9.73 12.78
CA PHE A 227 -22.19 -9.18 13.24
C PHE A 227 -22.02 -9.66 14.70
N ASP A 228 -21.37 -10.80 14.87
CA ASP A 228 -21.17 -11.43 16.18
C ASP A 228 -19.81 -11.05 16.78
N SER A 229 -19.82 -10.05 17.67
CA SER A 229 -18.61 -9.60 18.38
C SER A 229 -18.10 -10.59 19.44
N LYS A 230 -18.84 -11.69 19.74
CA LYS A 230 -18.39 -12.72 20.68
C LYS A 230 -17.72 -13.87 19.98
N ALA A 231 -18.15 -14.16 18.76
CA ALA A 231 -17.55 -15.15 17.90
C ALA A 231 -16.47 -14.58 17.00
N ASP A 232 -16.30 -13.25 17.01
CA ASP A 232 -15.41 -12.48 16.14
C ASP A 232 -15.65 -12.78 14.65
N GLU A 233 -16.95 -12.69 14.24
CA GLU A 233 -17.40 -13.07 12.91
C GLU A 233 -18.42 -12.09 12.32
N VAL A 234 -18.32 -11.85 11.01
CA VAL A 234 -19.39 -11.24 10.20
C VAL A 234 -19.88 -12.25 9.19
N THR A 235 -21.17 -12.56 9.26
CA THR A 235 -21.84 -13.48 8.34
C THR A 235 -22.60 -12.72 7.26
N LEU A 236 -22.23 -12.97 6.01
CA LEU A 236 -22.94 -12.51 4.82
C LEU A 236 -23.70 -13.67 4.21
N VAL A 237 -24.97 -13.43 3.79
CA VAL A 237 -25.83 -14.41 3.12
C VAL A 237 -26.25 -13.89 1.76
N ARG A 238 -26.68 -14.80 0.87
CA ARG A 238 -27.23 -14.41 -0.43
C ARG A 238 -28.32 -13.35 -0.26
N ASN A 239 -28.25 -12.31 -1.07
CA ASN A 239 -29.30 -11.32 -1.14
C ASN A 239 -30.42 -11.84 -2.07
N PRO A 240 -31.63 -12.10 -1.57
CA PRO A 240 -32.73 -12.64 -2.38
C PRO A 240 -33.27 -11.62 -3.40
N ARG A 241 -32.94 -10.35 -3.24
CA ARG A 241 -33.33 -9.26 -4.17
C ARG A 241 -32.25 -8.94 -5.21
N TRP A 242 -31.11 -9.66 -5.17
CA TRP A 242 -30.07 -9.48 -6.16
C TRP A 242 -30.57 -9.90 -7.55
N TRP A 243 -30.58 -8.98 -8.49
CA TRP A 243 -31.07 -9.20 -9.87
C TRP A 243 -30.03 -9.80 -10.81
N GLY A 244 -28.75 -9.72 -10.44
CA GLY A 244 -27.66 -10.34 -11.20
C GLY A 244 -27.63 -11.87 -11.04
N ARG A 245 -26.51 -12.47 -11.41
CA ARG A 245 -26.34 -13.92 -11.25
C ARG A 245 -26.32 -14.27 -9.77
N PRO A 246 -27.15 -15.24 -9.29
CA PRO A 246 -27.18 -15.61 -7.88
C PRO A 246 -25.80 -16.03 -7.39
N ALA A 247 -25.36 -15.58 -6.22
CA ALA A 247 -24.09 -15.99 -5.64
C ALA A 247 -23.97 -17.51 -5.54
N LYS A 248 -22.82 -18.09 -5.82
CA LYS A 248 -22.57 -19.53 -5.71
C LYS A 248 -22.58 -20.00 -4.24
N LEU A 249 -21.92 -19.25 -3.36
CA LEU A 249 -21.93 -19.53 -1.93
C LEU A 249 -23.31 -19.21 -1.31
N SER A 250 -23.75 -19.99 -0.34
CA SER A 250 -24.89 -19.64 0.52
C SER A 250 -24.50 -18.61 1.58
N LYS A 251 -23.29 -18.75 2.11
CA LYS A 251 -22.74 -17.88 3.15
C LYS A 251 -21.27 -17.55 2.88
N LEU A 252 -20.89 -16.33 3.19
CA LEU A 252 -19.52 -15.87 3.30
C LEU A 252 -19.33 -15.36 4.73
N VAL A 253 -18.42 -15.96 5.47
CA VAL A 253 -18.11 -15.60 6.86
C VAL A 253 -16.72 -14.98 6.90
N LEU A 254 -16.63 -13.72 7.31
CA LEU A 254 -15.37 -13.09 7.66
C LEU A 254 -15.12 -13.37 9.14
N ARG A 255 -14.00 -14.03 9.43
CA ARG A 255 -13.63 -14.45 10.78
C ARG A 255 -12.31 -13.84 11.17
N GLU A 256 -12.25 -13.17 12.32
CA GLU A 256 -11.00 -12.70 12.86
C GLU A 256 -10.11 -13.89 13.26
N VAL A 257 -8.91 -13.92 12.69
CA VAL A 257 -7.88 -14.91 13.01
C VAL A 257 -6.52 -14.21 12.98
N PRO A 258 -5.91 -13.99 14.13
CA PRO A 258 -4.56 -13.41 14.20
C PRO A 258 -3.57 -14.18 13.33
N ARG A 259 -2.63 -13.47 12.71
CA ARG A 259 -1.73 -14.03 11.68
C ARG A 259 -0.98 -15.27 12.18
N GLU A 260 -0.46 -15.24 13.41
CA GLU A 260 0.26 -16.33 14.04
C GLU A 260 -0.61 -17.60 14.29
N LYS A 261 -1.94 -17.44 14.33
CA LYS A 261 -2.90 -18.56 14.51
C LYS A 261 -3.44 -19.12 13.19
N ARG A 262 -3.19 -18.46 12.05
CA ARG A 262 -3.79 -18.85 10.75
C ARG A 262 -3.37 -20.22 10.30
N ALA A 263 -2.11 -20.62 10.47
CA ALA A 263 -1.64 -21.95 10.11
C ALA A 263 -2.38 -23.05 10.87
N ALA A 264 -2.65 -22.84 12.16
CA ALA A 264 -3.43 -23.79 12.98
C ALA A 264 -4.91 -23.79 12.56
N ALA A 265 -5.51 -22.62 12.36
CA ALA A 265 -6.92 -22.51 11.93
C ALA A 265 -7.17 -23.16 10.55
N LEU A 266 -6.22 -23.01 9.61
CA LEU A 266 -6.22 -23.72 8.32
C LEU A 266 -6.12 -25.24 8.54
N ALA A 267 -5.16 -25.70 9.34
CA ALA A 267 -4.97 -27.13 9.61
C ALA A 267 -6.20 -27.78 10.26
N GLU A 268 -6.89 -27.04 11.12
CA GLU A 268 -8.13 -27.46 11.77
C GLU A 268 -9.38 -27.35 10.86
N GLY A 269 -9.22 -26.74 9.68
CA GLY A 269 -10.33 -26.52 8.74
C GLY A 269 -11.33 -25.45 9.17
N LYS A 270 -10.94 -24.56 10.09
CA LYS A 270 -11.78 -23.45 10.58
C LYS A 270 -11.92 -22.32 9.57
N VAL A 271 -10.94 -22.16 8.68
CA VAL A 271 -10.93 -21.18 7.60
C VAL A 271 -10.62 -21.85 6.25
N ASP A 272 -11.17 -21.30 5.19
CA ASP A 272 -11.04 -21.82 3.83
C ASP A 272 -10.11 -20.96 2.96
N LEU A 273 -10.01 -19.66 3.32
CA LEU A 273 -9.18 -18.65 2.66
C LEU A 273 -8.53 -17.78 3.72
N ALA A 274 -7.22 -17.61 3.67
CA ALA A 274 -6.47 -16.76 4.61
C ALA A 274 -5.26 -16.15 3.93
N GLU A 275 -4.99 -14.87 4.21
CA GLU A 275 -3.70 -14.25 3.93
C GLU A 275 -2.67 -14.86 4.89
N ILE A 276 -1.48 -15.17 4.37
CA ILE A 276 -0.41 -15.84 5.12
C ILE A 276 0.94 -15.24 4.80
N GLU A 277 1.89 -15.46 5.69
CA GLU A 277 3.28 -15.05 5.50
C GLU A 277 4.13 -16.15 4.82
N ALA A 278 5.37 -15.78 4.47
CA ALA A 278 6.29 -16.70 3.78
C ALA A 278 6.60 -18.00 4.57
N PRO A 279 6.72 -18.00 5.92
CA PRO A 279 6.90 -19.23 6.69
C PRO A 279 5.70 -20.21 6.54
N GLU A 280 4.46 -19.71 6.63
CA GLU A 280 3.24 -20.51 6.49
C GLU A 280 3.10 -21.03 5.06
N ALA A 281 3.42 -20.19 4.08
CA ALA A 281 3.42 -20.61 2.68
C ALA A 281 4.39 -21.77 2.44
N ARG A 282 5.58 -21.75 3.05
CA ARG A 282 6.52 -22.88 3.03
C ARG A 282 5.96 -24.12 3.72
N ARG A 283 5.28 -23.96 4.87
CA ARG A 283 4.63 -25.08 5.58
C ARG A 283 3.58 -25.77 4.72
N ILE A 284 2.71 -25.02 4.04
CA ILE A 284 1.70 -25.55 3.12
C ILE A 284 2.36 -26.26 1.93
N ALA A 285 3.40 -25.65 1.34
CA ALA A 285 4.14 -26.27 0.25
C ALA A 285 4.83 -27.59 0.68
N ASN A 286 5.36 -27.65 1.89
CA ASN A 286 5.91 -28.88 2.47
C ASN A 286 4.82 -29.93 2.66
N ALA A 287 3.67 -29.55 3.24
CA ALA A 287 2.56 -30.46 3.43
C ALA A 287 2.04 -31.08 2.11
N ALA A 288 2.04 -30.29 1.04
CA ALA A 288 1.67 -30.77 -0.30
C ALA A 288 2.68 -31.77 -0.86
N ARG A 289 3.99 -31.57 -0.63
CA ARG A 289 5.06 -32.50 -1.04
C ARG A 289 5.04 -33.81 -0.25
N ASP A 290 4.74 -33.73 1.04
CA ASP A 290 4.71 -34.90 1.93
C ASP A 290 3.43 -35.72 1.78
N LYS A 291 2.62 -35.44 0.80
CA LYS A 291 1.37 -36.17 0.54
C LYS A 291 1.69 -37.63 0.16
N GLY A 292 1.44 -38.55 1.09
CA GLY A 292 1.73 -39.98 0.93
C GLY A 292 3.07 -40.42 1.55
N ALA A 293 3.86 -39.54 2.14
CA ALA A 293 5.04 -39.94 2.88
C ALA A 293 4.66 -40.72 4.16
N GLN A 294 5.21 -41.92 4.29
CA GLN A 294 5.15 -42.72 5.51
C GLN A 294 6.53 -42.67 6.18
N GLY A 295 6.69 -41.84 7.23
CA GLY A 295 7.95 -41.72 7.95
C GLY A 295 8.16 -40.34 8.58
N PRO A 296 9.29 -40.15 9.26
CA PRO A 296 9.66 -38.86 9.87
C PRO A 296 9.69 -37.76 8.84
N LEU A 297 9.12 -36.60 9.17
CA LEU A 297 9.17 -35.43 8.29
C LEU A 297 10.58 -34.85 8.26
N SER A 298 11.11 -34.58 7.08
CA SER A 298 12.43 -33.97 6.88
C SER A 298 12.52 -32.50 7.35
N HIS A 299 11.43 -31.96 7.88
CA HIS A 299 11.30 -30.59 8.36
C HIS A 299 10.45 -30.50 9.63
N GLY A 300 10.47 -29.36 10.30
CA GLY A 300 9.78 -29.12 11.57
C GLY A 300 10.62 -29.57 12.80
N PRO A 301 10.01 -29.69 13.99
CA PRO A 301 10.72 -29.94 15.24
C PRO A 301 11.53 -31.25 15.24
N GLU A 302 11.09 -32.26 14.48
CA GLU A 302 11.77 -33.54 14.38
C GLU A 302 13.10 -33.44 13.63
N SER A 303 13.22 -32.58 12.63
CA SER A 303 14.45 -32.39 11.84
C SER A 303 15.63 -31.85 12.66
N GLN A 304 15.35 -31.24 13.80
CA GLN A 304 16.35 -30.74 14.73
C GLN A 304 16.89 -31.82 15.68
N LEU A 305 16.25 -32.97 15.74
CA LEU A 305 16.64 -34.12 16.55
C LEU A 305 17.66 -34.95 15.77
N THR A 306 18.92 -34.53 15.81
CA THR A 306 20.00 -35.38 15.28
C THR A 306 20.17 -36.64 16.15
N PRO A 307 20.65 -37.78 15.59
CA PRO A 307 20.92 -38.99 16.38
C PRO A 307 21.82 -38.73 17.61
N ALA A 308 22.78 -37.83 17.45
CA ALA A 308 23.69 -37.45 18.56
C ALA A 308 22.94 -36.65 19.66
N LYS A 309 22.08 -35.71 19.29
CA LYS A 309 21.22 -34.97 20.25
C LYS A 309 20.23 -35.91 20.96
N ALA A 310 19.62 -36.83 20.21
CA ALA A 310 18.68 -37.80 20.77
C ALA A 310 19.35 -38.74 21.76
N LEU A 311 20.61 -39.21 21.46
CA LEU A 311 21.38 -40.05 22.32
C LEU A 311 21.81 -39.30 23.58
N ARG A 312 22.32 -38.06 23.44
CA ARG A 312 22.71 -37.21 24.59
C ARG A 312 21.50 -36.96 25.50
N SER A 313 20.38 -36.57 24.94
CA SER A 313 19.12 -36.36 25.69
C SER A 313 18.69 -37.64 26.40
N TRP A 314 18.82 -38.80 25.76
CA TRP A 314 18.55 -40.10 26.41
C TRP A 314 19.48 -40.37 27.57
N ALA A 315 20.79 -40.13 27.41
CA ALA A 315 21.80 -40.34 28.45
C ALA A 315 21.54 -39.44 29.67
N VAL A 316 21.22 -38.18 29.46
CA VAL A 316 20.88 -37.24 30.55
C VAL A 316 19.62 -37.72 31.30
N ALA A 317 18.57 -38.10 30.58
CA ALA A 317 17.32 -38.56 31.18
C ALA A 317 17.44 -39.89 31.99
N HIS A 318 18.53 -40.66 31.82
CA HIS A 318 18.69 -41.98 32.42
C HIS A 318 20.00 -42.16 33.18
N GLY A 319 20.90 -41.16 33.19
CA GLY A 319 22.22 -41.26 33.77
C GLY A 319 22.69 -40.03 34.54
N SER A 320 21.85 -39.04 34.77
CA SER A 320 22.13 -37.83 35.56
C SER A 320 21.49 -37.91 36.94
N ASP A 321 21.73 -36.88 37.78
CA ASP A 321 20.95 -36.68 39.01
C ASP A 321 19.46 -36.51 38.74
N GLU A 322 18.63 -36.70 39.79
CA GLU A 322 17.18 -36.74 39.67
C GLU A 322 16.59 -35.46 39.05
N GLU A 323 17.11 -34.29 39.43
CA GLU A 323 16.62 -32.99 38.94
C GLU A 323 16.92 -32.79 37.45
N ALA A 324 18.14 -33.08 37.01
CA ALA A 324 18.56 -33.00 35.62
C ALA A 324 17.81 -34.04 34.76
N ALA A 325 17.58 -35.23 35.25
CA ALA A 325 16.83 -36.28 34.59
C ALA A 325 15.37 -35.92 34.40
N ASP A 326 14.70 -35.37 35.42
CA ASP A 326 13.32 -34.92 35.36
C ASP A 326 13.16 -33.74 34.39
N THR A 327 14.07 -32.77 34.43
CA THR A 327 14.10 -31.63 33.50
C THR A 327 14.22 -32.11 32.05
N GLU A 328 15.11 -33.03 31.77
CA GLU A 328 15.30 -33.58 30.42
C GLU A 328 14.09 -34.43 29.98
N GLN A 329 13.48 -35.19 30.88
CA GLN A 329 12.25 -35.95 30.58
C GLN A 329 11.09 -35.00 30.21
N GLN A 330 10.92 -33.91 30.94
CA GLN A 330 9.95 -32.87 30.61
C GLN A 330 10.24 -32.22 29.24
N ALA A 331 11.50 -31.89 28.94
CA ALA A 331 11.91 -31.36 27.66
C ALA A 331 11.60 -32.34 26.50
N ARG A 332 11.87 -33.64 26.69
CA ARG A 332 11.52 -34.70 25.73
C ARG A 332 10.00 -34.80 25.53
N GLN A 333 9.23 -34.75 26.60
CA GLN A 333 7.75 -34.76 26.50
C GLN A 333 7.23 -33.55 25.73
N ARG A 334 7.77 -32.33 25.99
CA ARG A 334 7.44 -31.10 25.24
C ARG A 334 7.79 -31.27 23.76
N THR A 335 8.98 -31.76 23.45
CA THR A 335 9.44 -32.00 22.07
C THR A 335 8.56 -33.01 21.35
N ASN A 336 8.24 -34.14 21.98
CA ASN A 336 7.35 -35.15 21.41
C ASN A 336 5.92 -34.63 21.18
N LYS A 337 5.41 -33.79 22.09
CA LYS A 337 4.14 -33.11 21.92
C LYS A 337 4.16 -32.13 20.74
N ALA A 338 5.24 -31.36 20.59
CA ALA A 338 5.44 -30.44 19.48
C ALA A 338 5.52 -31.19 18.12
N ILE A 339 6.26 -32.31 18.06
CA ILE A 339 6.34 -33.15 16.86
C ILE A 339 4.95 -33.70 16.48
N LYS A 340 4.21 -34.24 17.42
CA LYS A 340 2.84 -34.75 17.17
C LYS A 340 1.91 -33.63 16.70
N LYS A 341 1.95 -32.48 17.37
CA LYS A 341 1.15 -31.31 16.96
C LYS A 341 1.49 -30.91 15.54
N TYR A 342 2.77 -30.76 15.23
CA TYR A 342 3.26 -30.39 13.91
C TYR A 342 2.80 -31.39 12.82
N ALA A 343 2.94 -32.69 13.06
CA ALA A 343 2.50 -33.73 12.13
C ALA A 343 0.98 -33.70 11.85
N THR A 344 0.18 -33.44 12.89
CA THR A 344 -1.27 -33.28 12.76
C THR A 344 -1.63 -32.05 11.92
N GLU A 345 -0.99 -30.90 12.21
CA GLU A 345 -1.17 -29.68 11.44
C GLU A 345 -0.75 -29.86 9.98
N GLN A 346 0.41 -30.50 9.71
CA GLN A 346 0.85 -30.79 8.35
C GLN A 346 -0.17 -31.65 7.60
N THR A 347 -0.80 -32.60 8.26
CA THR A 347 -1.87 -33.41 7.65
C THR A 347 -3.08 -32.56 7.26
N GLY A 348 -3.52 -31.65 8.11
CA GLY A 348 -4.61 -30.71 7.83
C GLY A 348 -4.29 -29.75 6.68
N LEU A 349 -3.05 -29.26 6.63
CA LEU A 349 -2.59 -28.34 5.59
C LEU A 349 -2.49 -28.94 4.19
N ARG A 350 -2.52 -30.27 4.03
CA ARG A 350 -2.57 -30.96 2.72
C ARG A 350 -3.79 -30.60 1.88
N GLY A 351 -4.86 -30.10 2.50
CA GLY A 351 -6.07 -29.65 1.84
C GLY A 351 -5.98 -28.24 1.24
N TYR A 352 -4.83 -27.56 1.38
CA TYR A 352 -4.65 -26.19 0.98
C TYR A 352 -3.57 -26.04 -0.07
N THR A 353 -3.61 -24.92 -0.79
CA THR A 353 -2.60 -24.48 -1.76
C THR A 353 -2.30 -23.01 -1.50
N VAL A 354 -1.07 -22.61 -1.80
CA VAL A 354 -0.68 -21.20 -1.75
C VAL A 354 -0.97 -20.55 -3.09
N ARG A 355 -1.78 -19.50 -3.08
CA ARG A 355 -2.04 -18.59 -4.20
C ARG A 355 -1.16 -17.37 -4.05
N LYS A 356 -0.57 -16.89 -5.13
CA LYS A 356 0.44 -15.84 -5.10
C LYS A 356 0.16 -14.79 -6.15
N SER A 357 0.23 -13.54 -5.75
CA SER A 357 0.20 -12.37 -6.62
C SER A 357 1.04 -11.27 -6.04
N LEU A 358 1.02 -10.10 -6.65
CA LEU A 358 1.48 -8.86 -6.06
C LEU A 358 0.28 -8.04 -5.61
N GLU A 359 0.35 -7.47 -4.40
CA GLU A 359 -0.66 -6.55 -3.91
C GLU A 359 -0.65 -5.25 -4.73
N PRO A 360 -1.77 -4.51 -4.80
CA PRO A 360 -1.78 -3.15 -5.31
C PRO A 360 -1.17 -2.18 -4.29
N ALA A 361 0.04 -2.48 -3.84
CA ALA A 361 0.77 -1.70 -2.86
C ALA A 361 2.29 -1.90 -3.04
N TYR A 362 3.08 -0.90 -2.73
CA TYR A 362 4.53 -0.99 -2.77
C TYR A 362 5.16 -0.57 -1.44
N THR A 363 6.26 -1.22 -1.10
CA THR A 363 7.09 -0.86 0.05
C THR A 363 8.15 0.15 -0.39
N GLN A 364 8.33 1.19 0.43
CA GLN A 364 9.33 2.23 0.23
C GLN A 364 10.23 2.41 1.43
N LEU A 365 11.41 2.96 1.22
CA LEU A 365 12.21 3.62 2.23
C LEU A 365 11.79 5.09 2.28
N ALA A 366 11.24 5.53 3.40
CA ALA A 366 10.89 6.92 3.64
C ALA A 366 12.04 7.63 4.36
N LEU A 367 12.35 8.84 3.92
CA LEU A 367 13.37 9.74 4.47
C LEU A 367 12.68 10.99 5.00
N ASN A 368 12.78 11.23 6.30
CA ASN A 368 12.17 12.41 6.91
C ASN A 368 12.99 13.66 6.63
N GLY A 369 12.48 14.54 5.79
CA GLY A 369 13.16 15.77 5.37
C GLY A 369 12.91 17.01 6.23
N THR A 370 12.25 16.88 7.39
CA THR A 370 11.90 18.04 8.23
C THR A 370 13.11 18.73 8.78
N GLU A 371 14.04 17.97 9.35
CA GLU A 371 15.22 18.48 10.06
C GLU A 371 16.39 17.50 10.00
N GLY A 372 17.50 17.85 10.63
CA GLY A 372 18.68 17.00 10.69
C GLY A 372 19.39 16.81 9.34
N PRO A 373 20.17 15.74 9.19
CA PRO A 373 20.94 15.51 7.97
C PRO A 373 20.09 15.37 6.70
N LEU A 374 18.89 14.79 6.82
CA LEU A 374 18.00 14.51 5.70
C LEU A 374 17.19 15.73 5.23
N ALA A 375 17.28 16.88 5.91
CA ALA A 375 16.77 18.14 5.39
C ALA A 375 17.52 18.59 4.11
N ASP A 376 18.79 18.20 3.97
CA ASP A 376 19.60 18.44 2.78
C ASP A 376 19.29 17.38 1.69
N ASP A 377 18.83 17.83 0.52
CA ASP A 377 18.48 16.94 -0.61
C ASP A 377 19.68 16.13 -1.12
N ARG A 378 20.91 16.65 -1.00
CA ARG A 378 22.14 15.93 -1.37
C ARG A 378 22.36 14.71 -0.49
N VAL A 379 22.02 14.79 0.82
CA VAL A 379 22.09 13.65 1.73
C VAL A 379 21.03 12.61 1.38
N ARG A 380 19.79 13.04 1.08
CA ARG A 380 18.73 12.11 0.64
C ARG A 380 19.10 11.41 -0.67
N ARG A 381 19.64 12.14 -1.63
CA ARG A 381 20.14 11.57 -2.89
C ARG A 381 21.32 10.62 -2.67
N ALA A 382 22.22 10.93 -1.74
CA ALA A 382 23.34 10.05 -1.39
C ALA A 382 22.82 8.73 -0.82
N VAL A 383 21.81 8.77 0.06
CA VAL A 383 21.11 7.56 0.54
C VAL A 383 20.54 6.76 -0.63
N ALA A 384 19.83 7.41 -1.56
CA ALA A 384 19.24 6.75 -2.72
C ALA A 384 20.30 6.08 -3.62
N ARG A 385 21.40 6.79 -3.90
CA ARG A 385 22.53 6.29 -4.72
C ARG A 385 23.33 5.15 -4.06
N ALA A 386 23.21 4.99 -2.74
CA ALA A 386 23.84 3.87 -2.02
C ALA A 386 23.08 2.57 -2.16
N LEU A 387 21.78 2.61 -2.49
CA LEU A 387 20.90 1.45 -2.47
C LEU A 387 20.97 0.63 -3.76
N ASP A 388 21.17 -0.68 -3.63
CA ASP A 388 20.87 -1.67 -4.66
C ASP A 388 19.41 -2.11 -4.52
N ARG A 389 18.52 -1.42 -5.21
CA ARG A 389 17.08 -1.68 -5.17
C ARG A 389 16.74 -3.04 -5.76
N ASP A 390 17.51 -3.52 -6.74
CA ASP A 390 17.38 -4.84 -7.34
C ASP A 390 17.69 -5.95 -6.32
N GLU A 391 18.77 -5.80 -5.54
CA GLU A 391 19.10 -6.75 -4.47
C GLU A 391 17.97 -6.80 -3.43
N LEU A 392 17.40 -5.63 -3.05
CA LEU A 392 16.32 -5.56 -2.08
C LEU A 392 15.04 -6.22 -2.59
N ALA A 393 14.63 -5.96 -3.83
CA ALA A 393 13.47 -6.60 -4.45
C ALA A 393 13.67 -8.13 -4.57
N LYS A 394 14.84 -8.58 -5.00
CA LYS A 394 15.21 -10.00 -5.11
C LYS A 394 15.18 -10.71 -3.76
N ALA A 395 15.62 -10.05 -2.70
CA ALA A 395 15.62 -10.64 -1.36
C ALA A 395 14.21 -11.03 -0.87
N VAL A 396 13.19 -10.25 -1.24
CA VAL A 396 11.80 -10.48 -0.82
C VAL A 396 11.03 -11.35 -1.80
N LEU A 397 11.12 -11.06 -3.10
CA LEU A 397 10.23 -11.62 -4.11
C LEU A 397 10.75 -12.92 -4.74
N SER A 398 12.08 -13.07 -4.94
CA SER A 398 12.63 -14.28 -5.57
C SER A 398 12.37 -15.56 -4.79
N PRO A 399 12.44 -15.60 -3.44
CA PRO A 399 12.11 -16.80 -2.67
C PRO A 399 10.66 -17.24 -2.82
N LEU A 400 9.78 -16.33 -3.23
CA LEU A 400 8.36 -16.58 -3.45
C LEU A 400 8.06 -16.97 -4.90
N GLY A 401 9.04 -16.86 -5.81
CA GLY A 401 8.85 -17.08 -7.24
C GLY A 401 8.00 -15.99 -7.91
N LEU A 402 7.99 -14.78 -7.35
CA LEU A 402 7.34 -13.60 -7.90
C LEU A 402 8.34 -12.76 -8.73
N PRO A 403 7.87 -11.94 -9.68
CA PRO A 403 8.72 -10.99 -10.40
C PRO A 403 9.46 -10.08 -9.42
N ALA A 404 10.79 -10.16 -9.41
CA ALA A 404 11.65 -9.49 -8.43
C ALA A 404 12.30 -8.24 -9.06
N VAL A 405 11.46 -7.23 -9.35
CA VAL A 405 11.85 -5.95 -9.95
C VAL A 405 11.50 -4.82 -9.00
N PRO A 406 12.36 -3.79 -8.89
CA PRO A 406 12.04 -2.57 -8.15
C PRO A 406 10.84 -1.85 -8.77
N VAL A 407 10.12 -1.09 -7.95
CA VAL A 407 9.03 -0.23 -8.41
C VAL A 407 9.61 1.07 -8.98
N GLY A 408 9.25 1.40 -10.22
CA GLY A 408 9.77 2.56 -10.95
C GLY A 408 8.96 3.86 -10.78
N SER A 409 7.80 3.79 -10.13
CA SER A 409 6.91 4.94 -9.93
C SER A 409 6.31 4.96 -8.54
N HIS A 410 6.10 6.14 -7.99
CA HIS A 410 5.38 6.36 -6.73
C HIS A 410 3.86 6.35 -6.92
N LEU A 411 3.40 6.66 -8.14
CA LEU A 411 2.00 6.98 -8.42
C LEU A 411 1.25 5.88 -9.13
N ALA A 412 1.97 4.98 -9.80
CA ALA A 412 1.36 3.86 -10.50
C ALA A 412 2.26 2.62 -10.41
N LEU A 413 1.66 1.44 -10.49
CA LEU A 413 2.38 0.17 -10.56
C LEU A 413 2.42 -0.34 -12.00
N ALA A 414 3.39 -1.22 -12.28
CA ALA A 414 3.54 -1.85 -13.59
C ALA A 414 2.22 -2.51 -14.04
N GLY A 415 1.80 -2.25 -15.28
CA GLY A 415 0.52 -2.65 -15.84
C GLY A 415 -0.58 -1.58 -15.81
N GLN A 416 -0.47 -0.54 -14.98
CA GLN A 416 -1.38 0.61 -15.00
C GLN A 416 -1.00 1.59 -16.12
N GLN A 417 -1.98 2.26 -16.72
CA GLN A 417 -1.76 3.20 -17.84
C GLN A 417 -0.94 4.43 -17.47
N ALA A 418 -1.02 4.86 -16.21
CA ALA A 418 -0.23 5.98 -15.70
C ALA A 418 1.23 5.61 -15.35
N TYR A 419 1.61 4.33 -15.44
CA TYR A 419 2.96 3.89 -15.11
C TYR A 419 4.02 4.52 -16.03
N ALA A 420 5.07 5.00 -15.42
CA ALA A 420 6.33 5.32 -16.08
C ALA A 420 7.46 5.05 -15.07
N ASP A 421 8.55 4.45 -15.52
CA ASP A 421 9.72 4.30 -14.67
C ASP A 421 10.52 5.61 -14.66
N ASN A 422 10.37 6.36 -13.57
CA ASN A 422 11.07 7.62 -13.34
C ASN A 422 12.25 7.47 -12.36
N SER A 423 12.59 6.24 -11.95
CA SER A 423 13.65 5.97 -10.98
C SER A 423 15.02 6.44 -11.43
N GLY A 424 15.23 6.57 -12.75
CA GLY A 424 16.43 7.15 -13.34
C GLY A 424 16.70 8.60 -12.95
N ALA A 425 15.73 9.34 -12.39
CA ALA A 425 15.93 10.70 -11.89
C ALA A 425 16.95 10.76 -10.74
N LEU A 426 17.11 9.68 -9.97
CA LEU A 426 18.13 9.57 -8.92
C LEU A 426 19.45 8.97 -9.42
N GLY A 427 19.47 8.42 -10.63
CA GLY A 427 20.59 7.65 -11.19
C GLY A 427 20.71 6.25 -10.60
N ASP A 428 21.61 5.44 -11.18
CA ASP A 428 21.88 4.08 -10.72
C ASP A 428 22.64 4.04 -9.42
N GLN A 429 22.71 2.88 -8.77
CA GLN A 429 23.53 2.68 -7.59
C GLN A 429 25.00 3.07 -7.88
N ASP A 430 25.54 4.01 -7.09
CA ASP A 430 26.92 4.45 -7.16
C ASP A 430 27.40 4.95 -5.80
N THR A 431 28.21 4.15 -5.12
CA THR A 431 28.78 4.49 -3.81
C THR A 431 29.82 5.62 -3.88
N THR A 432 30.43 5.87 -5.05
CA THR A 432 31.40 6.97 -5.24
C THR A 432 30.64 8.29 -5.34
N GLU A 433 29.62 8.32 -6.16
CA GLU A 433 28.73 9.49 -6.30
C GLU A 433 28.00 9.78 -4.98
N ALA A 434 27.53 8.73 -4.27
CA ALA A 434 26.91 8.90 -2.96
C ALA A 434 27.85 9.59 -1.96
N ARG A 435 29.12 9.18 -1.92
CA ARG A 435 30.13 9.85 -1.07
C ARG A 435 30.43 11.28 -1.54
N ALA A 436 30.45 11.53 -2.83
CA ALA A 436 30.65 12.89 -3.36
C ALA A 436 29.50 13.82 -2.93
N LEU A 437 28.25 13.36 -3.04
CA LEU A 437 27.08 14.12 -2.57
C LEU A 437 27.13 14.39 -1.05
N LEU A 438 27.59 13.42 -0.24
CA LEU A 438 27.81 13.65 1.18
C LEU A 438 28.90 14.68 1.43
N ALA A 439 30.02 14.63 0.68
CA ALA A 439 31.09 15.63 0.78
C ALA A 439 30.62 17.03 0.39
N ASP A 440 29.82 17.15 -0.66
CA ASP A 440 29.21 18.43 -1.11
C ASP A 440 28.22 18.98 -0.06
N ALA A 441 27.58 18.11 0.71
CA ALA A 441 26.75 18.47 1.86
C ALA A 441 27.57 18.78 3.14
N GLY A 442 28.91 18.69 3.04
CA GLY A 442 29.83 18.99 4.15
C GLY A 442 30.14 17.81 5.08
N TRP A 443 29.74 16.59 4.70
CA TRP A 443 30.07 15.35 5.43
C TRP A 443 31.36 14.77 4.87
N THR A 444 32.39 14.65 5.71
CA THR A 444 33.70 14.14 5.29
C THR A 444 34.11 12.93 6.13
N PRO A 445 34.96 12.02 5.61
CA PRO A 445 35.50 10.93 6.43
C PRO A 445 36.15 11.51 7.69
N GLY A 446 35.62 11.17 8.85
CA GLY A 446 35.98 11.79 10.11
C GLY A 446 37.33 11.32 10.65
N GLY A 447 38.07 12.25 11.29
CA GLY A 447 39.08 11.92 12.28
C GLY A 447 38.44 11.30 13.54
N PRO A 448 39.24 11.01 14.62
CA PRO A 448 38.72 10.30 15.77
C PRO A 448 37.50 11.00 16.38
N VAL A 449 36.35 10.35 16.22
CA VAL A 449 35.08 10.80 16.77
C VAL A 449 35.16 10.63 18.28
N LYS A 450 35.08 11.72 19.04
CA LYS A 450 34.82 11.60 20.48
C LYS A 450 33.42 11.00 20.60
N GLU A 451 33.32 9.78 21.07
CA GLU A 451 32.06 9.17 21.43
C GLU A 451 31.32 10.08 22.43
N SER A 452 30.35 10.84 21.96
CA SER A 452 29.40 11.47 22.85
C SER A 452 28.29 10.44 23.08
N LYS A 453 28.24 9.89 24.28
CA LYS A 453 27.10 9.05 24.69
C LYS A 453 25.80 9.81 24.44
N GLY A 454 25.04 9.35 23.48
CA GLY A 454 23.63 9.61 23.25
C GLY A 454 23.23 11.03 22.91
N LYS A 455 23.19 11.36 21.60
CA LYS A 455 22.24 12.32 21.00
C LYS A 455 22.24 12.08 19.49
N THR A 456 21.17 11.51 19.00
CA THR A 456 20.84 11.45 17.57
C THR A 456 20.52 12.83 17.04
N ALA A 457 20.72 13.06 15.75
CA ALA A 457 20.46 14.33 15.07
C ALA A 457 18.96 14.57 14.78
N GLY A 458 18.07 14.05 15.59
CA GLY A 458 16.63 14.30 15.52
C GLY A 458 16.04 14.52 16.90
N GLY A 459 15.51 15.71 17.15
CA GLY A 459 14.57 16.02 18.24
C GLY A 459 15.09 16.07 19.67
N GLU A 460 15.55 17.24 20.12
CA GLU A 460 15.91 17.49 21.53
C GLU A 460 14.73 17.78 22.50
N ALA A 461 13.48 17.85 22.01
CA ALA A 461 12.38 18.40 22.81
C ALA A 461 11.72 17.41 23.79
N ASP A 462 11.70 16.10 23.51
CA ASP A 462 10.90 15.13 24.29
C ASP A 462 11.69 14.16 25.16
N ALA A 463 13.01 14.09 25.03
CA ALA A 463 13.86 13.21 25.86
C ALA A 463 13.88 13.56 27.36
N LYS A 464 13.48 14.77 27.75
CA LYS A 464 13.41 15.20 29.17
C LYS A 464 12.18 14.68 29.92
N LYS A 465 11.10 14.34 29.23
CA LYS A 465 9.87 13.81 29.87
C LYS A 465 9.92 12.32 30.14
N ALA A 466 10.65 11.56 29.31
CA ALA A 466 10.80 10.12 29.47
C ALA A 466 11.77 9.75 30.62
N LYS A 467 12.81 10.58 30.84
CA LYS A 467 13.81 10.29 31.89
C LYS A 467 13.32 10.51 33.32
N ALA A 468 12.30 11.34 33.52
CA ALA A 468 11.71 11.60 34.84
C ALA A 468 10.76 10.48 35.32
N LYS A 469 10.38 9.54 34.44
CA LYS A 469 9.50 8.41 34.78
C LYS A 469 10.27 7.09 34.99
N ALA A 470 11.53 7.04 34.56
CA ALA A 470 12.37 5.82 34.65
C ALA A 470 13.22 5.74 35.93
N GLU A 471 13.30 6.80 36.73
CA GLU A 471 14.11 6.81 37.97
C GLU A 471 13.34 6.42 39.24
N SER A 472 12.04 6.07 39.15
CA SER A 472 11.23 5.69 40.31
C SER A 472 11.07 4.19 40.57
N ASP A 473 11.52 3.31 39.65
CA ASP A 473 11.23 1.86 39.72
C ASP A 473 12.48 0.95 39.68
N ALA A 474 13.65 1.47 39.98
CA ALA A 474 14.88 0.67 40.07
C ALA A 474 15.26 0.40 41.52
N ASP A 475 14.54 -0.50 42.17
CA ASP A 475 15.10 -1.24 43.30
C ASP A 475 14.47 -2.64 43.38
N SER A 476 15.34 -3.64 43.28
CA SER A 476 15.17 -5.09 43.44
C SER A 476 15.10 -5.94 42.18
N ALA A 477 16.24 -6.52 41.80
CA ALA A 477 16.51 -7.93 41.72
C ALA A 477 17.84 -8.19 41.03
N GLU A 478 18.74 -8.81 41.76
CA GLU A 478 20.05 -9.31 41.33
C GLU A 478 19.94 -10.62 40.52
N ASP A 479 20.89 -10.75 39.61
CA ASP A 479 21.63 -11.97 39.21
C ASP A 479 20.99 -12.95 38.24
N SER A 480 21.50 -12.91 37.02
CA SER A 480 22.22 -14.04 36.37
C SER A 480 22.71 -13.65 34.97
N SER A 481 24.04 -13.74 34.85
CA SER A 481 24.82 -13.57 33.64
C SER A 481 24.57 -14.69 32.62
N GLU A 482 24.49 -14.37 31.31
CA GLU A 482 25.30 -15.03 30.28
C GLU A 482 25.19 -14.31 28.94
N ASP A 483 26.36 -13.96 28.50
CA ASP A 483 26.92 -13.60 27.21
C ASP A 483 26.15 -13.95 25.95
N SER A 484 25.76 -12.90 25.18
CA SER A 484 25.65 -12.99 23.72
C SER A 484 25.65 -11.58 23.10
N GLY A 485 26.52 -11.44 22.14
CA GLY A 485 26.89 -10.35 21.24
C GLY A 485 25.99 -9.13 21.10
N ASP A 486 26.60 -8.00 21.37
CA ASP A 486 26.11 -6.62 21.14
C ASP A 486 25.81 -6.37 19.66
N ASP A 487 24.54 -6.34 19.27
CA ASP A 487 24.08 -5.93 17.93
C ASP A 487 23.46 -4.51 17.90
N GLY A 488 23.60 -3.73 18.93
CA GLY A 488 23.22 -2.30 18.90
C GLY A 488 21.74 -1.98 18.72
N SER A 489 20.83 -2.91 19.01
CA SER A 489 19.39 -2.67 18.87
C SER A 489 18.72 -2.43 20.23
N TYR A 490 18.02 -1.31 20.35
CA TYR A 490 17.21 -0.97 21.52
C TYR A 490 15.76 -1.37 21.32
N VAL A 491 15.19 -2.04 22.31
CA VAL A 491 13.74 -2.26 22.43
C VAL A 491 13.19 -1.15 23.32
N VAL A 492 12.27 -0.35 22.78
CA VAL A 492 11.56 0.70 23.54
C VAL A 492 10.19 0.18 23.93
N GLY A 493 10.03 -0.16 25.21
CA GLY A 493 8.76 -0.22 25.94
C GLY A 493 7.86 -1.41 25.60
N GLU A 494 7.84 -2.39 26.47
CA GLU A 494 6.67 -3.27 26.65
C GLU A 494 5.70 -2.54 27.56
N ASP A 495 4.56 -2.09 27.02
CA ASP A 495 3.39 -1.73 27.82
C ASP A 495 2.26 -2.71 27.57
N ASP A 496 1.61 -3.05 28.66
CA ASP A 496 0.64 -4.11 28.88
C ASP A 496 -0.36 -4.37 27.75
N GLN A 497 -0.44 -5.63 27.40
CA GLN A 497 -1.32 -6.26 26.44
C GLN A 497 -2.80 -5.96 26.68
N LYS A 498 -3.42 -5.23 25.73
CA LYS A 498 -4.78 -5.52 25.32
C LYS A 498 -4.73 -6.32 24.03
N PRO A 499 -5.40 -7.45 23.92
CA PRO A 499 -5.43 -8.21 22.67
C PRO A 499 -6.35 -7.51 21.67
N GLY A 500 -5.80 -7.15 20.52
CA GLY A 500 -6.57 -6.73 19.37
C GLY A 500 -6.01 -5.50 18.65
N ASP A 501 -4.94 -5.67 17.94
CA ASP A 501 -4.65 -5.07 16.62
C ASP A 501 -3.26 -5.54 16.14
N SER A 502 -3.19 -6.74 15.64
CA SER A 502 -1.96 -7.28 15.11
C SER A 502 -2.12 -7.57 13.61
N GLY A 503 -1.72 -6.66 12.77
CA GLY A 503 -1.50 -7.13 11.43
C GLY A 503 -1.44 -6.17 10.26
N THR A 504 -1.90 -4.93 10.38
CA THR A 504 -1.95 -4.02 9.23
C THR A 504 -1.10 -2.76 9.36
N SER A 505 -0.41 -2.61 10.48
CA SER A 505 0.35 -1.41 10.81
C SER A 505 1.54 -1.09 9.90
N VAL A 506 1.90 -1.99 8.99
CA VAL A 506 2.97 -1.78 8.00
C VAL A 506 2.48 -1.14 6.71
N LEU A 507 1.19 -1.18 6.44
CA LEU A 507 0.57 -0.45 5.33
C LEU A 507 0.17 0.93 5.86
N ALA A 508 0.62 1.99 5.19
CA ALA A 508 0.17 3.33 5.49
C ALA A 508 -1.36 3.38 5.42
N PRO A 509 -2.04 4.09 6.34
CA PRO A 509 -3.48 4.22 6.27
C PRO A 509 -3.90 4.71 4.88
N ALA A 510 -4.98 4.15 4.34
CA ALA A 510 -5.55 4.65 3.09
C ALA A 510 -5.82 6.16 3.21
N PRO A 511 -5.77 6.93 2.11
CA PRO A 511 -5.88 8.40 2.12
C PRO A 511 -7.00 9.01 2.97
N ALA A 512 -7.95 8.20 3.38
CA ALA A 512 -9.08 8.58 4.21
C ALA A 512 -8.74 8.96 5.67
N ALA A 513 -7.71 8.39 6.28
CA ALA A 513 -7.47 8.53 7.73
C ALA A 513 -6.78 9.85 8.13
N ALA A 514 -6.03 10.49 7.23
CA ALA A 514 -5.27 11.69 7.56
C ALA A 514 -6.12 12.97 7.62
N TYR A 515 -7.25 13.02 6.90
CA TYR A 515 -8.13 14.18 6.95
C TYR A 515 -8.77 14.42 8.32
N GLN A 516 -8.97 13.37 9.13
CA GLN A 516 -9.55 13.54 10.48
C GLN A 516 -8.54 14.10 11.48
N GLN A 517 -7.27 13.72 11.40
CA GLN A 517 -6.27 14.27 12.31
C GLN A 517 -6.08 15.78 12.08
N ALA A 518 -6.09 16.21 10.82
CA ALA A 518 -6.06 17.62 10.47
C ALA A 518 -7.36 18.36 10.86
N ALA A 519 -8.51 17.72 10.78
CA ALA A 519 -9.79 18.29 11.20
C ALA A 519 -9.92 18.39 12.72
N LEU A 520 -9.47 17.37 13.47
CA LEU A 520 -9.46 17.39 14.94
C LEU A 520 -8.47 18.43 15.50
N THR A 521 -7.32 18.62 14.83
CA THR A 521 -6.36 19.67 15.21
C THR A 521 -6.92 21.07 14.95
N ARG A 522 -7.66 21.27 13.85
CA ARG A 522 -8.37 22.54 13.57
C ARG A 522 -9.52 22.78 14.56
N GLN A 523 -10.24 21.75 14.97
CA GLN A 523 -11.34 21.85 15.92
C GLN A 523 -10.82 22.12 17.35
N ALA A 524 -9.70 21.51 17.74
CA ALA A 524 -9.02 21.81 19.01
C ALA A 524 -8.48 23.25 19.05
N ALA A 525 -7.93 23.74 17.93
CA ALA A 525 -7.47 25.12 17.81
C ALA A 525 -8.61 26.15 17.85
N SER A 526 -9.80 25.80 17.34
CA SER A 526 -10.98 26.69 17.40
C SER A 526 -11.66 26.76 18.76
N LEU A 527 -11.44 25.75 19.63
CA LEU A 527 -11.99 25.70 20.99
C LEU A 527 -11.11 26.39 22.05
N THR A 528 -9.87 26.77 21.69
CA THR A 528 -8.91 27.42 22.60
C THR A 528 -8.70 28.92 22.36
N ALA A 529 -9.41 29.51 21.40
CA ALA A 529 -9.32 30.95 21.15
C ALA A 529 -10.27 31.72 22.12
N PRO A 530 -9.76 32.65 22.97
CA PRO A 530 -10.62 33.54 23.73
C PRO A 530 -11.26 34.54 22.77
N GLY A 531 -12.58 34.68 22.87
CA GLY A 531 -13.30 35.68 22.12
C GLY A 531 -12.89 37.11 22.51
N GLU A 532 -12.48 37.88 21.52
CA GLU A 532 -12.45 39.32 21.60
C GLU A 532 -13.27 39.93 20.46
N ALA A 533 -14.17 40.81 20.91
CA ALA A 533 -15.13 41.51 20.09
C ALA A 533 -14.53 42.63 19.27
N ASP A 534 -15.09 42.80 18.08
CA ASP A 534 -15.25 44.04 17.28
C ASP A 534 -14.25 45.19 17.45
N LYS A 535 -13.52 45.47 16.37
CA LYS A 535 -13.41 46.84 15.85
C LYS A 535 -13.04 46.86 14.37
N GLU A 536 -14.01 47.25 13.55
CA GLU A 536 -13.84 47.63 12.14
C GLU A 536 -12.77 48.73 11.99
N LYS A 537 -11.83 48.50 11.08
CA LYS A 537 -11.17 49.60 10.35
C LYS A 537 -10.98 49.21 8.90
N LYS A 538 -11.80 49.83 8.05
CA LYS A 538 -11.65 49.88 6.61
C LYS A 538 -10.21 50.32 6.25
N LYS A 539 -9.54 49.54 5.43
CA LYS A 539 -8.34 49.98 4.68
C LYS A 539 -8.53 49.64 3.19
N ASP A 540 -8.20 50.65 2.43
CA ASP A 540 -8.36 50.89 1.00
C ASP A 540 -7.67 49.83 0.11
N PRO A 541 -8.32 49.31 -0.95
CA PRO A 541 -7.77 48.19 -1.77
C PRO A 541 -6.70 48.55 -2.79
N LYS A 542 -6.31 49.80 -2.92
CA LYS A 542 -5.42 50.27 -4.05
C LYS A 542 -3.93 50.02 -3.89
N LYS A 543 -3.42 49.63 -2.72
CA LYS A 543 -1.97 49.41 -2.49
C LYS A 543 -1.47 47.99 -2.68
N HIS A 544 -2.35 47.00 -2.82
CA HIS A 544 -1.91 45.62 -3.02
C HIS A 544 -1.75 45.19 -4.48
N ALA A 545 -2.40 45.88 -5.43
CA ALA A 545 -2.31 45.56 -6.84
C ALA A 545 -0.93 45.88 -7.48
N GLU A 546 -0.27 46.93 -6.99
CA GLU A 546 1.00 47.39 -7.57
C GLU A 546 2.21 46.54 -7.14
N LYS A 547 2.09 45.73 -6.07
CA LYS A 547 3.15 44.84 -5.59
C LYS A 547 3.11 43.45 -6.25
N ALA A 548 1.93 43.03 -6.72
CA ALA A 548 1.74 41.78 -7.41
C ALA A 548 2.25 41.84 -8.86
N GLU A 549 2.05 42.99 -9.53
CA GLU A 549 2.47 43.17 -10.92
C GLU A 549 4.02 43.27 -11.08
N LYS A 550 4.74 43.65 -10.03
CA LYS A 550 6.22 43.63 -10.02
C LYS A 550 6.82 42.27 -9.77
N ALA A 551 6.13 41.37 -9.06
CA ALA A 551 6.58 40.00 -8.83
C ALA A 551 6.41 39.16 -10.11
N GLU A 552 5.29 39.31 -10.81
CA GLU A 552 4.99 38.57 -12.04
C GLU A 552 5.94 38.89 -13.21
N LYS A 553 6.45 40.16 -13.28
CA LYS A 553 7.45 40.55 -14.27
C LYS A 553 8.87 40.01 -13.98
N ALA A 554 9.19 39.71 -12.74
CA ALA A 554 10.50 39.15 -12.37
C ALA A 554 10.56 37.64 -12.70
N GLU A 555 9.45 36.89 -12.47
CA GLU A 555 9.38 35.47 -12.80
C GLU A 555 9.42 35.18 -14.30
N LYS A 556 8.71 35.97 -15.12
CA LYS A 556 8.75 35.82 -16.59
C LYS A 556 10.14 36.06 -17.21
N HIS A 557 11.02 36.78 -16.52
CA HIS A 557 12.40 37.01 -17.01
C HIS A 557 13.34 35.84 -16.68
N THR A 558 13.03 35.07 -15.65
CA THR A 558 13.84 33.91 -15.24
C THR A 558 13.49 32.66 -16.06
N GLU A 559 12.20 32.46 -16.37
CA GLU A 559 11.77 31.36 -17.25
C GLU A 559 12.30 31.46 -18.68
N LYS A 560 12.36 32.68 -19.26
CA LYS A 560 12.90 32.84 -20.61
C LYS A 560 14.39 32.51 -20.73
N HIS A 561 15.16 32.54 -19.63
CA HIS A 561 16.56 32.15 -19.64
C HIS A 561 16.80 30.67 -19.49
N SER A 562 15.88 29.93 -18.81
CA SER A 562 16.00 28.48 -18.65
C SER A 562 15.57 27.71 -19.90
N GLU A 563 14.55 28.18 -20.62
CA GLU A 563 14.10 27.53 -21.87
C GLU A 563 15.13 27.62 -23.02
N LYS A 564 15.96 28.66 -23.03
CA LYS A 564 17.03 28.77 -24.06
C LYS A 564 18.23 27.86 -23.78
N GLN A 565 18.41 27.35 -22.57
CA GLN A 565 19.46 26.36 -22.23
C GLN A 565 19.04 24.92 -22.42
N ALA A 566 17.75 24.61 -22.34
CA ALA A 566 17.22 23.27 -22.55
C ALA A 566 17.21 22.78 -24.02
N ALA A 567 17.40 23.68 -24.99
CA ALA A 567 17.39 23.38 -26.42
C ALA A 567 18.73 22.90 -27.01
N LYS A 568 19.77 22.77 -26.20
CA LYS A 568 21.06 22.16 -26.64
C LYS A 568 21.31 20.93 -25.77
N GLY A 569 21.00 19.76 -26.36
CA GLY A 569 21.14 18.46 -25.72
C GLY A 569 22.55 18.27 -25.13
N GLY A 570 22.58 18.15 -23.83
CA GLY A 570 23.69 17.73 -23.01
C GLY A 570 23.12 17.34 -21.65
N ALA A 571 23.38 16.11 -21.26
CA ALA A 571 22.95 15.60 -19.97
C ALA A 571 23.39 16.54 -18.83
N PRO A 572 22.55 16.81 -17.80
CA PRO A 572 22.99 17.52 -16.61
C PRO A 572 23.93 16.59 -15.82
N GLY A 573 25.22 16.87 -15.84
CA GLY A 573 26.18 16.06 -15.09
C GLY A 573 27.65 16.39 -15.34
N ALA A 574 27.95 17.31 -16.26
CA ALA A 574 29.35 17.68 -16.56
C ALA A 574 29.63 19.16 -16.25
N TYR A 575 29.76 19.51 -14.99
CA TYR A 575 30.45 20.71 -14.56
C TYR A 575 31.59 20.32 -13.64
N ALA A 576 32.76 20.04 -14.24
CA ALA A 576 34.03 20.12 -13.52
C ALA A 576 34.62 21.49 -13.77
N PRO A 577 34.97 22.30 -12.75
CA PRO A 577 35.72 23.52 -12.94
C PRO A 577 37.12 23.19 -13.49
N LYS A 578 37.53 23.83 -14.60
CA LYS A 578 38.89 23.78 -15.09
C LYS A 578 39.81 24.44 -14.05
N GLY A 579 40.66 23.63 -13.48
CA GLY A 579 41.84 24.09 -12.75
C GLY A 579 41.82 23.85 -11.25
N THR A 580 41.98 22.62 -10.81
CA THR A 580 42.58 22.31 -9.52
C THR A 580 43.55 21.13 -9.64
N ALA A 581 44.58 21.19 -8.85
CA ALA A 581 45.78 20.38 -8.88
C ALA A 581 45.52 18.87 -8.79
N ALA A 582 46.49 18.08 -9.20
CA ALA A 582 46.52 16.65 -9.25
C ALA A 582 45.86 15.95 -8.03
N PRO A 583 45.21 14.80 -8.25
CA PRO A 583 44.49 14.11 -7.20
C PRO A 583 45.49 13.63 -6.13
N ALA A 584 45.21 14.07 -4.92
CA ALA A 584 45.78 13.45 -3.75
C ALA A 584 45.37 11.97 -3.73
N ALA A 585 46.28 11.13 -3.28
CA ALA A 585 46.12 9.68 -3.17
C ALA A 585 44.71 9.28 -2.66
N ALA A 586 44.15 8.22 -3.28
CA ALA A 586 42.87 7.67 -2.90
C ALA A 586 42.79 7.49 -1.37
N PRO A 587 41.75 8.02 -0.70
CA PRO A 587 41.59 7.81 0.73
C PRO A 587 41.36 6.32 0.98
N ALA A 588 42.10 5.77 1.94
CA ALA A 588 41.88 4.46 2.50
C ALA A 588 40.43 4.26 2.88
N ALA A 589 39.93 3.01 2.80
CA ALA A 589 38.58 2.56 3.07
C ALA A 589 37.96 3.30 4.27
N GLY A 590 36.83 3.98 4.03
CA GLY A 590 36.34 5.10 4.78
C GLY A 590 35.96 4.79 6.23
N GLY A 591 36.43 5.63 7.10
CA GLY A 591 35.82 5.87 8.41
C GLY A 591 34.41 6.48 8.26
N PRO A 592 33.61 6.54 9.34
CA PRO A 592 32.28 7.13 9.31
C PRO A 592 32.33 8.59 8.82
N MET A 593 31.35 8.97 8.04
CA MET A 593 31.18 10.36 7.63
C MET A 593 30.85 11.22 8.84
N ALA A 594 31.47 12.38 8.95
CA ALA A 594 31.24 13.31 10.06
C ALA A 594 31.19 14.76 9.58
N LYS A 595 30.42 15.58 10.27
CA LYS A 595 30.32 17.02 10.09
C LYS A 595 30.37 17.67 11.46
N ASP A 596 31.23 18.67 11.64
CA ASP A 596 31.42 19.39 12.91
C ASP A 596 31.76 18.46 14.09
N GLY A 597 32.48 17.37 13.82
CA GLY A 597 32.86 16.36 14.83
C GLY A 597 31.76 15.38 15.24
N LYS A 598 30.57 15.44 14.60
CA LYS A 598 29.44 14.51 14.82
C LYS A 598 29.36 13.51 13.67
N PRO A 599 29.29 12.20 13.95
CA PRO A 599 29.11 11.18 12.92
C PRO A 599 27.72 11.32 12.24
N LEU A 600 27.64 10.98 10.96
CA LEU A 600 26.36 10.88 10.24
C LEU A 600 25.69 9.60 10.70
N THR A 601 24.73 9.74 11.58
CA THR A 601 23.94 8.63 12.14
C THR A 601 22.48 8.92 11.91
N LEU A 602 21.74 7.94 11.37
CA LEU A 602 20.32 8.03 11.06
C LEU A 602 19.54 7.01 11.90
N ARG A 603 18.47 7.48 12.55
CA ARG A 603 17.55 6.63 13.31
C ARG A 603 16.62 5.87 12.36
N PHE A 604 16.74 4.55 12.34
CA PHE A 604 15.93 3.66 11.51
C PHE A 604 14.85 2.98 12.36
N VAL A 605 13.61 3.45 12.25
CA VAL A 605 12.49 2.91 13.01
C VAL A 605 11.83 1.77 12.26
N LEU A 606 11.60 0.64 12.95
CA LEU A 606 11.07 -0.59 12.37
C LEU A 606 10.01 -1.22 13.30
N PRO A 607 8.98 -1.89 12.74
CA PRO A 607 8.04 -2.63 13.55
C PRO A 607 8.68 -3.91 14.12
N SER A 608 8.28 -4.27 15.36
CA SER A 608 8.84 -5.41 16.09
C SER A 608 8.03 -6.70 15.95
N GLY A 609 6.75 -6.62 15.56
CA GLY A 609 5.81 -7.73 15.54
C GLY A 609 6.16 -8.85 14.56
N ASP A 610 5.51 -9.98 14.78
CA ASP A 610 5.54 -11.11 13.85
C ASP A 610 4.96 -10.68 12.49
N GLY A 611 5.43 -11.17 11.39
CA GLY A 611 5.05 -10.68 10.05
C GLY A 611 5.87 -9.50 9.53
N SER A 612 6.63 -8.81 10.37
CA SER A 612 7.54 -7.74 9.96
C SER A 612 8.98 -8.21 9.69
N GLU A 613 9.26 -9.51 9.75
CA GLU A 613 10.60 -10.08 9.52
C GLU A 613 11.20 -9.73 8.16
N SER A 614 10.37 -9.71 7.12
CA SER A 614 10.81 -9.33 5.78
C SER A 614 11.29 -7.88 5.72
N LEU A 615 10.60 -6.96 6.41
CA LEU A 615 11.01 -5.56 6.50
C LEU A 615 12.32 -5.41 7.28
N ARG A 616 12.47 -6.10 8.40
CA ARG A 616 13.71 -6.10 9.17
C ARG A 616 14.88 -6.61 8.35
N THR A 617 14.67 -7.69 7.59
CA THR A 617 15.69 -8.22 6.66
C THR A 617 16.09 -7.20 5.58
N VAL A 618 15.13 -6.46 5.06
CA VAL A 618 15.37 -5.37 4.09
C VAL A 618 16.14 -4.24 4.76
N ALA A 619 15.74 -3.83 5.97
CA ALA A 619 16.40 -2.78 6.73
C ALA A 619 17.86 -3.11 7.04
N ASP A 620 18.17 -4.35 7.45
CA ASP A 620 19.55 -4.82 7.68
C ASP A 620 20.42 -4.73 6.41
N ARG A 621 19.82 -4.99 5.23
CA ARG A 621 20.54 -4.83 3.96
C ARG A 621 20.78 -3.37 3.64
N ILE A 622 19.77 -2.51 3.83
CA ILE A 622 19.88 -1.06 3.66
C ILE A 622 20.99 -0.52 4.59
N SER A 623 20.98 -0.89 5.86
CA SER A 623 21.99 -0.46 6.83
C SER A 623 23.41 -0.81 6.38
N ARG A 624 23.62 -2.04 5.88
CA ARG A 624 24.92 -2.44 5.31
C ARG A 624 25.30 -1.67 4.03
N MET A 625 24.34 -1.29 3.22
CA MET A 625 24.59 -0.46 2.03
C MET A 625 24.99 0.98 2.43
N LEU A 626 24.31 1.55 3.41
CA LEU A 626 24.60 2.88 3.95
C LEU A 626 25.96 2.91 4.66
N GLU A 627 26.33 1.86 5.39
CA GLU A 627 27.63 1.74 6.03
C GLU A 627 28.79 1.81 5.03
N LYS A 628 28.60 1.23 3.82
CA LYS A 628 29.62 1.31 2.75
C LYS A 628 29.93 2.76 2.33
N ILE A 629 29.01 3.69 2.49
CA ILE A 629 29.23 5.11 2.21
C ILE A 629 29.55 5.93 3.46
N GLY A 630 29.72 5.28 4.63
CA GLY A 630 30.10 5.90 5.89
C GLY A 630 28.92 6.47 6.70
N VAL A 631 27.68 6.13 6.35
CA VAL A 631 26.46 6.49 7.09
C VAL A 631 26.13 5.37 8.07
N ARG A 632 26.01 5.70 9.35
CA ARG A 632 25.58 4.77 10.40
C ARG A 632 24.07 4.78 10.54
N THR A 633 23.49 3.65 10.90
CA THR A 633 22.07 3.54 11.26
C THR A 633 21.92 3.06 12.68
N GLU A 634 21.00 3.67 13.43
CA GLU A 634 20.56 3.20 14.74
C GLU A 634 19.15 2.63 14.58
N THR A 635 19.01 1.31 14.71
CA THR A 635 17.73 0.64 14.58
C THR A 635 16.93 0.73 15.87
N ALA A 636 15.72 1.26 15.79
CA ALA A 636 14.73 1.28 16.86
C ALA A 636 13.57 0.36 16.49
N LYS A 637 13.37 -0.73 17.23
CA LYS A 637 12.22 -1.63 17.07
C LYS A 637 11.10 -1.17 18.00
N VAL A 638 9.91 -0.95 17.46
CA VAL A 638 8.76 -0.43 18.19
C VAL A 638 7.54 -1.33 17.99
N ALA A 639 6.60 -1.31 18.91
CA ALA A 639 5.38 -2.10 18.81
C ALA A 639 4.58 -1.72 17.56
N ASP A 640 3.92 -2.70 16.95
CA ASP A 640 3.27 -2.52 15.64
C ASP A 640 2.12 -1.51 15.70
N ASP A 641 1.35 -1.47 16.77
CA ASP A 641 0.26 -0.53 17.01
C ASP A 641 0.72 0.93 17.18
N SER A 642 1.92 1.14 17.75
CA SER A 642 2.53 2.46 17.89
C SER A 642 3.35 2.88 16.66
N TYR A 643 3.77 1.92 15.82
CA TYR A 643 4.71 2.17 14.73
C TYR A 643 4.26 3.30 13.81
N PHE A 644 3.03 3.21 13.33
CA PHE A 644 2.55 4.21 12.37
C PHE A 644 2.14 5.51 13.05
N LYS A 645 1.33 5.43 14.10
CA LYS A 645 0.76 6.59 14.78
C LYS A 645 1.80 7.43 15.51
N ASP A 646 2.61 6.76 16.33
CA ASP A 646 3.49 7.45 17.28
C ASP A 646 4.86 7.76 16.70
N HIS A 647 5.27 7.08 15.61
CA HIS A 647 6.58 7.29 15.00
C HIS A 647 6.49 7.85 13.57
N ILE A 648 5.74 7.23 12.66
CA ILE A 648 5.71 7.67 11.26
C ILE A 648 4.90 8.96 11.09
N ALA A 649 3.66 8.97 11.55
CA ALA A 649 2.77 10.13 11.43
C ALA A 649 3.30 11.33 12.24
N SER A 650 3.84 11.10 13.44
CA SER A 650 4.45 12.14 14.27
C SER A 650 5.81 12.65 13.74
N GLY A 651 6.48 11.90 12.85
CA GLY A 651 7.79 12.25 12.30
C GLY A 651 8.97 11.88 13.19
N GLN A 652 8.80 10.99 14.14
CA GLN A 652 9.86 10.57 15.05
C GLN A 652 10.75 9.47 14.44
N TYR A 653 11.30 9.73 13.27
CA TYR A 653 12.22 8.85 12.56
C TYR A 653 13.09 9.66 11.59
N ASP A 654 14.24 9.14 11.22
CA ASP A 654 15.01 9.58 10.06
C ASP A 654 14.72 8.68 8.86
N LEU A 655 14.78 7.35 9.07
CA LEU A 655 14.48 6.32 8.08
C LEU A 655 13.35 5.42 8.60
N ALA A 656 12.43 5.03 7.69
CA ALA A 656 11.37 4.07 8.00
C ALA A 656 10.98 3.25 6.76
N LEU A 657 10.48 2.02 6.96
CA LEU A 657 9.94 1.16 5.91
C LEU A 657 8.44 0.97 6.10
N TYR A 658 7.66 1.43 5.15
CA TYR A 658 6.22 1.19 5.12
C TYR A 658 5.72 1.17 3.68
N SER A 659 4.46 0.80 3.49
CA SER A 659 3.90 0.61 2.16
C SER A 659 2.74 1.55 1.89
N TRP A 660 2.64 2.03 0.65
CA TRP A 660 1.49 2.76 0.16
C TRP A 660 0.63 1.90 -0.76
N PRO A 661 -0.70 1.93 -0.63
CA PRO A 661 -1.59 1.36 -1.62
C PRO A 661 -1.52 2.16 -2.92
N ALA A 662 -1.48 1.47 -4.04
CA ALA A 662 -1.65 2.06 -5.36
C ALA A 662 -3.12 2.25 -5.67
N SER A 663 -3.44 3.28 -6.43
CA SER A 663 -4.79 3.64 -6.82
C SER A 663 -4.96 3.63 -8.35
N ALA A 664 -6.20 3.50 -8.80
CA ALA A 664 -6.59 3.78 -10.18
C ALA A 664 -6.70 5.31 -10.46
N PHE A 665 -6.69 6.12 -9.41
CA PHE A 665 -6.91 7.56 -9.44
C PHE A 665 -5.78 8.32 -8.74
N PRO A 666 -4.54 8.19 -9.23
CA PRO A 666 -3.35 8.70 -8.54
C PRO A 666 -3.34 10.22 -8.41
N ALA A 667 -3.96 10.96 -9.31
CA ALA A 667 -4.03 12.42 -9.21
C ALA A 667 -4.74 12.87 -7.93
N THR A 668 -5.81 12.19 -7.55
CA THR A 668 -6.58 12.49 -6.35
C THR A 668 -5.99 11.84 -5.10
N ASP A 669 -5.74 10.52 -5.16
CA ASP A 669 -5.40 9.72 -3.98
C ASP A 669 -3.95 9.92 -3.51
N ALA A 670 -3.01 10.22 -4.43
CA ALA A 670 -1.61 10.42 -4.06
C ALA A 670 -1.27 11.89 -3.72
N ARG A 671 -2.10 12.85 -4.08
CA ARG A 671 -1.85 14.27 -3.78
C ARG A 671 -1.54 14.51 -2.29
N PRO A 672 -2.35 14.06 -1.33
CA PRO A 672 -2.06 14.30 0.09
C PRO A 672 -0.79 13.59 0.60
N ILE A 673 -0.33 12.55 -0.12
CA ILE A 673 0.88 11.79 0.24
C ILE A 673 2.15 12.58 -0.12
N PHE A 674 2.10 13.40 -1.17
CA PHE A 674 3.26 14.13 -1.70
C PHE A 674 3.07 15.66 -1.66
N ALA A 675 1.95 16.14 -1.10
CA ALA A 675 1.68 17.58 -0.94
C ALA A 675 2.78 18.26 -0.11
N LYS A 676 3.10 19.49 -0.48
CA LYS A 676 4.06 20.29 0.28
C LYS A 676 3.56 20.54 1.70
N PRO A 677 4.36 20.27 2.73
CA PRO A 677 4.01 20.62 4.10
C PRO A 677 3.79 22.13 4.28
N VAL A 678 2.72 22.52 4.94
CA VAL A 678 2.35 23.92 5.12
C VAL A 678 2.42 24.30 6.60
N PRO A 679 3.11 25.38 7.00
CA PRO A 679 3.12 25.84 8.37
C PRO A 679 1.71 26.17 8.88
N ALA A 680 1.34 25.62 10.02
CA ALA A 680 0.12 25.95 10.73
C ALA A 680 0.28 27.20 11.61
N ALA A 681 -0.83 27.78 12.06
CA ALA A 681 -0.81 29.01 12.84
C ALA A 681 -0.11 28.88 14.20
N ASP A 682 -0.05 27.66 14.74
CA ASP A 682 0.65 27.32 16.00
C ASP A 682 2.14 27.00 15.83
N GLY A 683 2.66 27.11 14.60
CA GLY A 683 4.05 26.82 14.26
C GLY A 683 4.33 25.35 13.97
N SER A 684 3.33 24.46 14.07
CA SER A 684 3.45 23.08 13.60
C SER A 684 3.38 23.01 12.07
N LEU A 685 3.70 21.83 11.51
CA LEU A 685 3.53 21.57 10.08
C LEU A 685 2.25 20.77 9.84
N ASN A 686 1.38 21.27 8.97
CA ASN A 686 0.32 20.47 8.39
C ASN A 686 0.92 19.63 7.26
N VAL A 687 1.05 18.35 7.48
CA VAL A 687 1.72 17.42 6.55
C VAL A 687 0.73 16.57 5.75
N GLU A 688 -0.57 16.67 6.02
CA GLU A 688 -1.59 15.76 5.48
C GLU A 688 -1.15 14.28 5.67
N GLN A 689 -0.87 13.57 4.57
CA GLN A 689 -0.26 12.23 4.57
C GLN A 689 1.19 12.23 4.11
N ASN A 690 1.79 13.40 3.89
CA ASN A 690 3.19 13.49 3.51
C ASN A 690 4.11 13.23 4.72
N TYR A 691 4.19 11.98 5.13
CA TYR A 691 4.99 11.58 6.30
C TYR A 691 6.50 11.76 6.09
N THR A 692 6.96 11.88 4.85
CA THR A 692 8.36 12.24 4.53
C THR A 692 8.64 13.72 4.74
N ARG A 693 7.60 14.54 4.75
CA ARG A 693 7.67 16.02 4.87
C ARG A 693 8.50 16.67 3.76
N VAL A 694 8.62 15.99 2.62
CA VAL A 694 9.32 16.47 1.42
C VAL A 694 8.29 16.67 0.32
N GLY A 695 8.16 17.90 -0.17
CA GLY A 695 7.21 18.24 -1.22
C GLY A 695 7.43 19.70 -1.69
N THR A 696 6.93 20.03 -2.88
CA THR A 696 7.11 21.33 -3.52
C THR A 696 5.79 21.87 -4.07
N ASP A 697 5.68 23.20 -4.19
CA ASP A 697 4.54 23.85 -4.83
C ASP A 697 4.32 23.37 -6.27
N HIS A 698 5.40 22.99 -6.96
CA HIS A 698 5.29 22.47 -8.32
C HIS A 698 4.65 21.07 -8.38
N ILE A 699 4.95 20.21 -7.40
CA ILE A 699 4.26 18.91 -7.27
C ILE A 699 2.77 19.12 -7.03
N ASP A 700 2.40 20.03 -6.12
CA ASP A 700 1.01 20.38 -5.84
C ASP A 700 0.28 20.90 -7.08
N GLN A 701 0.91 21.81 -7.83
CA GLN A 701 0.37 22.34 -9.07
C GLN A 701 0.14 21.25 -10.13
N LEU A 702 1.06 20.29 -10.28
CA LEU A 702 0.91 19.19 -11.23
C LEU A 702 -0.27 18.28 -10.85
N PHE A 703 -0.46 17.97 -9.58
CA PHE A 703 -1.62 17.23 -9.10
C PHE A 703 -2.92 18.00 -9.32
N ASP A 704 -2.95 19.29 -8.98
CA ASP A 704 -4.15 20.12 -9.14
C ASP A 704 -4.54 20.26 -10.63
N GLN A 705 -3.58 20.38 -11.53
CA GLN A 705 -3.79 20.37 -12.97
C GLN A 705 -4.29 19.01 -13.45
N ALA A 706 -3.65 17.91 -13.03
CA ALA A 706 -4.06 16.55 -13.41
C ALA A 706 -5.50 16.22 -12.97
N MET A 707 -5.88 16.65 -11.75
CA MET A 707 -7.26 16.50 -11.26
C MET A 707 -8.29 17.34 -12.05
N GLY A 708 -7.87 18.45 -12.64
CA GLY A 708 -8.72 19.33 -13.43
C GLY A 708 -8.77 19.00 -14.92
N GLU A 709 -7.85 18.20 -15.43
CA GLU A 709 -7.73 17.88 -16.84
C GLU A 709 -8.64 16.73 -17.25
N LEU A 710 -9.63 17.02 -18.11
CA LEU A 710 -10.64 16.03 -18.51
C LEU A 710 -10.17 15.11 -19.66
N ASP A 711 -9.14 15.51 -20.40
CA ASP A 711 -8.47 14.60 -21.32
C ASP A 711 -7.62 13.61 -20.53
N GLU A 712 -7.94 12.31 -20.67
CA GLU A 712 -7.30 11.27 -19.87
C GLU A 712 -5.81 11.11 -20.19
N ASP A 713 -5.38 11.35 -21.45
CA ASP A 713 -3.97 11.24 -21.85
C ASP A 713 -3.16 12.40 -21.32
N GLU A 714 -3.70 13.61 -21.36
CA GLU A 714 -3.08 14.81 -20.80
C GLU A 714 -3.00 14.74 -19.28
N SER A 715 -4.08 14.31 -18.61
CA SER A 715 -4.08 14.07 -17.16
C SER A 715 -3.02 13.05 -16.76
N ARG A 716 -2.91 11.91 -17.46
CA ARG A 716 -1.86 10.90 -17.24
C ARG A 716 -0.45 11.46 -17.48
N ALA A 717 -0.28 12.33 -18.47
CA ALA A 717 1.02 12.97 -18.72
C ALA A 717 1.43 13.91 -17.58
N LEU A 718 0.47 14.61 -16.95
CA LEU A 718 0.71 15.43 -15.77
C LEU A 718 1.08 14.58 -14.55
N VAL A 719 0.38 13.45 -14.32
CA VAL A 719 0.72 12.48 -13.27
C VAL A 719 2.15 11.94 -13.44
N LYS A 720 2.54 11.56 -14.66
CA LYS A 720 3.93 11.10 -14.93
C LYS A 720 4.97 12.20 -14.66
N LYS A 721 4.65 13.46 -14.94
CA LYS A 721 5.51 14.60 -14.61
C LYS A 721 5.62 14.81 -13.09
N ALA A 722 4.49 14.69 -12.36
CA ALA A 722 4.49 14.75 -10.89
C ALA A 722 5.37 13.65 -10.29
N ASP A 723 5.25 12.42 -10.76
CA ASP A 723 6.07 11.30 -10.33
C ASP A 723 7.58 11.56 -10.53
N ALA A 724 7.97 12.06 -11.71
CA ALA A 724 9.37 12.41 -11.97
C ALA A 724 9.91 13.48 -11.00
N ARG A 725 9.06 14.41 -10.57
CA ARG A 725 9.44 15.42 -9.56
C ARG A 725 9.55 14.83 -8.16
N ILE A 726 8.63 13.94 -7.78
CA ILE A 726 8.69 13.22 -6.50
C ILE A 726 9.99 12.42 -6.39
N TRP A 727 10.37 11.71 -7.46
CA TRP A 727 11.67 11.02 -7.53
C TRP A 727 12.86 11.98 -7.35
N ALA A 728 12.83 13.12 -8.00
CA ALA A 728 13.93 14.11 -7.92
C ALA A 728 14.14 14.67 -6.51
N GLU A 729 13.07 14.75 -5.70
CA GLU A 729 13.15 15.22 -4.30
C GLU A 729 13.74 14.19 -3.35
N ALA A 730 13.77 12.90 -3.72
CA ALA A 730 14.31 11.80 -2.92
C ALA A 730 13.75 11.72 -1.48
N GLY A 731 12.50 12.13 -1.27
CA GLY A 731 11.84 12.02 0.03
C GLY A 731 11.43 10.58 0.36
N SER A 732 11.16 9.79 -0.67
CA SER A 732 10.87 8.36 -0.58
C SER A 732 11.50 7.61 -1.75
N ILE A 733 11.81 6.34 -1.51
CA ILE A 733 12.45 5.47 -2.49
C ILE A 733 11.65 4.19 -2.56
N PRO A 734 10.78 4.00 -3.58
CA PRO A 734 10.06 2.75 -3.82
C PRO A 734 11.04 1.59 -4.02
N LEU A 735 10.82 0.49 -3.32
CA LEU A 735 11.73 -0.67 -3.31
C LEU A 735 11.17 -1.83 -4.10
N TYR A 736 9.98 -2.32 -3.74
CA TYR A 736 9.33 -3.46 -4.40
C TYR A 736 7.82 -3.43 -4.18
N GLN A 737 7.08 -4.01 -5.10
CA GLN A 737 5.64 -4.25 -4.93
C GLN A 737 5.44 -5.37 -3.90
N ARG A 738 4.49 -5.21 -2.98
CA ARG A 738 4.26 -6.18 -1.91
C ARG A 738 3.79 -7.53 -2.45
N PRO A 739 4.33 -8.64 -1.92
CA PRO A 739 3.81 -9.96 -2.24
C PRO A 739 2.45 -10.19 -1.56
N GLN A 740 1.49 -10.74 -2.29
CA GLN A 740 0.22 -11.24 -1.77
C GLN A 740 0.27 -12.78 -1.73
N LEU A 741 0.22 -13.35 -0.54
CA LEU A 741 0.23 -14.79 -0.32
C LEU A 741 -1.08 -15.21 0.35
N MET A 742 -1.84 -16.07 -0.31
CA MET A 742 -3.13 -16.55 0.19
C MET A 742 -3.10 -18.09 0.30
N ALA A 743 -3.42 -18.61 1.48
CA ALA A 743 -3.77 -20.01 1.63
C ALA A 743 -5.23 -20.21 1.25
N ALA A 744 -5.49 -21.07 0.29
CA ALA A 744 -6.85 -21.39 -0.16
C ALA A 744 -7.07 -22.90 -0.20
N ARG A 745 -8.27 -23.37 0.13
CA ARG A 745 -8.61 -24.79 -0.08
C ARG A 745 -8.39 -25.17 -1.54
N THR A 746 -7.89 -26.37 -1.77
CA THR A 746 -7.57 -26.86 -3.12
C THR A 746 -8.78 -26.94 -4.05
N ASN A 747 -9.99 -27.07 -3.50
CA ASN A 747 -11.25 -27.08 -4.24
C ASN A 747 -11.98 -25.71 -4.24
N LEU A 748 -11.39 -24.66 -3.69
CA LEU A 748 -11.94 -23.30 -3.75
C LEU A 748 -11.59 -22.68 -5.09
N ALA A 749 -12.57 -22.12 -5.78
CA ALA A 749 -12.45 -21.48 -7.08
C ALA A 749 -12.86 -20.00 -7.04
N ASN A 750 -12.31 -19.22 -7.94
CA ASN A 750 -12.56 -17.79 -8.11
C ASN A 750 -12.25 -16.96 -6.84
N ALA A 751 -11.37 -17.49 -5.98
CA ALA A 751 -10.90 -16.87 -4.76
C ALA A 751 -9.42 -17.18 -4.51
N GLY A 752 -8.67 -16.20 -4.00
CA GLY A 752 -7.22 -16.34 -3.78
C GLY A 752 -6.52 -14.99 -3.72
N ALA A 753 -5.41 -14.85 -4.43
CA ALA A 753 -4.65 -13.63 -4.55
C ALA A 753 -5.18 -12.79 -5.74
N PHE A 754 -5.90 -11.72 -5.44
CA PHE A 754 -6.65 -10.94 -6.43
C PHE A 754 -5.82 -9.89 -7.17
N GLY A 755 -4.71 -9.43 -6.58
CA GLY A 755 -3.96 -8.28 -7.11
C GLY A 755 -4.84 -7.02 -7.10
N PHE A 756 -4.91 -6.32 -8.23
CA PHE A 756 -5.76 -5.13 -8.40
C PHE A 756 -7.26 -5.42 -8.53
N GLN A 757 -7.62 -6.61 -8.98
CA GLN A 757 -8.99 -6.89 -9.32
C GLN A 757 -9.88 -6.96 -8.08
N VAL A 758 -11.00 -6.24 -8.12
CA VAL A 758 -12.06 -6.40 -7.12
C VAL A 758 -12.64 -7.81 -7.21
N PRO A 759 -12.79 -8.53 -6.07
CA PRO A 759 -13.36 -9.86 -6.05
C PRO A 759 -14.75 -9.94 -6.70
N ASN A 760 -14.98 -11.00 -7.46
CA ASN A 760 -16.28 -11.31 -8.06
C ASN A 760 -17.05 -12.21 -7.11
N TYR A 761 -17.69 -11.63 -6.12
CA TYR A 761 -18.29 -12.37 -4.98
C TYR A 761 -19.35 -13.39 -5.40
N GLU A 762 -20.12 -13.13 -6.47
CA GLU A 762 -21.15 -14.04 -6.96
C GLU A 762 -20.61 -15.32 -7.60
N ASP A 763 -19.34 -15.31 -8.04
CA ASP A 763 -18.71 -16.45 -8.72
C ASP A 763 -17.79 -17.29 -7.81
N MET A 764 -17.51 -16.81 -6.58
CA MET A 764 -16.71 -17.55 -5.61
C MET A 764 -17.46 -18.79 -5.14
N GLY A 765 -16.74 -19.91 -4.97
CA GLY A 765 -17.32 -21.11 -4.39
C GLY A 765 -16.45 -22.34 -4.49
N PHE A 766 -16.98 -23.45 -4.08
CA PHE A 766 -16.29 -24.74 -4.12
C PHE A 766 -16.57 -25.47 -5.45
N LEU A 767 -15.54 -26.08 -6.00
CA LEU A 767 -15.66 -26.90 -7.21
C LEU A 767 -16.57 -28.11 -6.96
N LYS A 768 -17.33 -28.49 -7.96
CA LYS A 768 -18.06 -29.75 -7.98
C LYS A 768 -17.08 -30.94 -7.90
N PRO A 769 -17.48 -32.09 -7.35
CA PRO A 769 -16.63 -33.27 -7.30
C PRO A 769 -16.08 -33.63 -8.71
N GLY A 770 -14.74 -33.77 -8.78
CA GLY A 770 -14.04 -34.10 -10.04
C GLY A 770 -13.77 -32.92 -10.98
N ALA A 771 -14.34 -31.73 -10.73
CA ALA A 771 -14.03 -30.52 -11.48
C ALA A 771 -12.64 -29.99 -11.15
N LYS A 772 -12.00 -29.32 -12.12
CA LYS A 772 -10.70 -28.68 -11.97
C LYS A 772 -10.82 -27.20 -12.39
N PRO A 773 -10.02 -26.31 -11.78
CA PRO A 773 -9.92 -24.92 -12.25
C PRO A 773 -9.48 -24.88 -13.74
N SER A 774 -10.00 -23.94 -14.49
CA SER A 774 -9.48 -23.60 -15.81
C SER A 774 -8.15 -22.87 -15.63
N GLY A 775 -7.08 -23.28 -16.30
CA GLY A 775 -5.77 -22.63 -16.19
C GLY A 775 -5.68 -21.21 -16.75
N LYS A 776 -6.80 -20.60 -17.18
CA LYS A 776 -6.89 -19.23 -17.72
C LYS A 776 -8.10 -18.51 -17.10
N PRO A 777 -8.01 -17.20 -16.84
CA PRO A 777 -9.18 -16.41 -16.49
C PRO A 777 -10.27 -16.56 -17.55
N VAL A 778 -11.50 -16.80 -17.13
CA VAL A 778 -12.65 -16.82 -18.03
C VAL A 778 -12.96 -15.36 -18.33
N ALA A 779 -12.71 -14.90 -19.57
CA ALA A 779 -13.16 -13.61 -20.03
C ALA A 779 -14.69 -13.54 -19.92
N LYS A 780 -15.20 -12.45 -19.35
CA LYS A 780 -16.64 -12.12 -19.37
C LYS A 780 -17.06 -11.63 -20.73
#